data_a0a11dbcb672e40b169e67cee4aa7448
#
_entry.id   a0a11dbcb672e40b169e67cee4aa7448
#
_cell.length_a   1.000
_cell.length_b   1.000
_cell.length_c   1.000
_cell.angle_alpha   90.00
_cell.angle_beta   90.00
_cell.angle_gamma   90.00
#
_symmetry.space_group_name_H-M   'P 1'
#
loop_
_entity.id
_entity.type
_entity.pdbx_description
1 polymer ?
#
loop_
_entity_poly.entity_id
_entity_poly.type
_entity_poly.pdbx_seq_one_letter_code
_entity_poly.pdbx_strand_id
1 'polypeptide(L)'
;MKYKGLVSRAAIAAAICYTLPAFAQDSAPQAAEPESSEMIIVTGTRTTGMKAADSPAPIQLLGADALARTGSPDLLQSLAQQLPSIQAQSFGSDLQAHTLQMKLRGLSPNHTLILVNGKRRHGTANVSVAGGPYGGSAAPDISFILPESIDHVEVLQDGAAAQYGTDAIAGVINFIQKKADHGGSITATGGQYYDQGGKSYSISGNIGLAPFEGAYLNITAQKKHKGYSFRGDINPQAIALSTKYPEIKNLPGYPYTNRIVGDPHIDQTVVSYNAGYEFGEFEAYSFGSYGHKKAAAYENTRPPTTVVSGAGTIAAGGVAGVPYYAGGFQPQETIDETDYSFTGGISGKIGETTFDLASTYGKDKFSIDVIHTANASLYKDTGFTPETIHDGTFYNTQWTNTLDLTHAFDIGLSEPVNVAAGLEFRHETFGIRAGEPASYYGGGTQSFYGYSPIDAGSYKRNNFSQYLDVSFKPTEAWLVDAAVRHEHYSDFGNTTVFKLTSRYDFSEAFALRGTASTGFRAPTLAEGGYSGINVGPTSLSGVLPPASAAAAALGFGGLGPEKSTNFSLGAVINPASNFTITLDAYQITIRNRIMTSTTFSGFQGDRCPAGYAGTNAAECLPYDADKYAIYNQLAVLGAVNGALGGSSSLTSLAGATAIPTYVLYRANGDRETDGSIGVQSFVNGVKMRTRGIDLVANYTTDLGDMGKVDLTYTANYNVNKVLGVNGLPSALYSSTINPGLTALVDSSSFVELEHSTPKFRGTFNVFWAWDKLSVNLRESYYSEVYALETANTTTSAGKAGELIKVPVKASFLTDMEVGYQVATPIKISFGATNLFNKYPTERSKSAIRQFEKDNNQRGYSSDKYPLFSPFGINGGYYYARINVTF
;
A
#
# COMPACT_ATOMS: atom_id res chain seq x y z
N MET A 1 26.37 -34.44 9.16
CA MET A 1 26.74 -34.30 7.74
C MET A 1 25.95 -33.17 7.06
N LYS A 2 26.07 -31.90 7.50
CA LYS A 2 25.32 -30.75 6.93
C LYS A 2 26.16 -29.46 6.76
N TYR A 3 27.49 -29.58 6.60
CA TYR A 3 28.37 -28.42 6.45
C TYR A 3 29.13 -28.33 5.11
N LYS A 4 28.88 -29.23 4.16
CA LYS A 4 29.59 -29.24 2.84
C LYS A 4 28.94 -28.34 1.77
N GLY A 5 27.75 -27.76 2.01
CA GLY A 5 27.04 -26.96 1.00
C GLY A 5 27.31 -25.45 1.05
N LEU A 6 27.81 -24.90 2.16
CA LEU A 6 28.07 -23.47 2.29
C LEU A 6 29.44 -23.03 1.74
N VAL A 7 30.43 -23.93 1.76
CA VAL A 7 31.81 -23.61 1.32
C VAL A 7 31.89 -23.51 -0.21
N SER A 8 31.07 -24.24 -0.96
CA SER A 8 31.09 -24.20 -2.44
C SER A 8 30.44 -22.93 -3.02
N ARG A 9 29.49 -22.30 -2.31
CA ARG A 9 28.83 -21.06 -2.76
C ARG A 9 29.65 -19.81 -2.46
N ALA A 10 30.43 -19.81 -1.40
CA ALA A 10 31.41 -18.76 -1.09
C ALA A 10 32.63 -18.78 -2.05
N ALA A 11 33.01 -19.94 -2.53
CA ALA A 11 34.11 -20.08 -3.49
C ALA A 11 33.75 -19.57 -4.91
N ILE A 12 32.46 -19.63 -5.31
CA ILE A 12 32.00 -19.07 -6.61
C ILE A 12 31.97 -17.54 -6.55
N ALA A 13 31.60 -16.95 -5.41
CA ALA A 13 31.65 -15.48 -5.22
C ALA A 13 33.11 -14.96 -5.22
N ALA A 14 34.05 -15.73 -4.66
CA ALA A 14 35.46 -15.37 -4.68
C ALA A 14 36.12 -15.58 -6.07
N ALA A 15 35.65 -16.52 -6.89
CA ALA A 15 36.17 -16.79 -8.24
C ALA A 15 35.76 -15.72 -9.27
N ILE A 16 34.59 -15.07 -9.06
CA ILE A 16 34.14 -13.96 -9.93
C ILE A 16 34.98 -12.69 -9.71
N CYS A 17 35.54 -12.50 -8.50
CA CYS A 17 36.43 -11.37 -8.20
C CYS A 17 37.84 -11.50 -8.82
N TYR A 18 38.24 -12.68 -9.30
CA TYR A 18 39.59 -12.92 -9.83
C TYR A 18 39.75 -12.83 -11.37
N THR A 19 38.67 -12.66 -12.12
CA THR A 19 38.68 -12.66 -13.59
C THR A 19 38.28 -11.33 -14.26
N LEU A 20 38.14 -10.27 -13.50
CA LEU A 20 37.95 -8.94 -14.10
C LEU A 20 39.31 -8.34 -14.40
N PRO A 21 39.62 -7.97 -15.67
CA PRO A 21 40.83 -7.24 -15.98
C PRO A 21 40.79 -5.90 -15.26
N ALA A 22 41.89 -5.57 -14.55
CA ALA A 22 42.07 -4.30 -13.88
C ALA A 22 42.14 -3.17 -14.92
N PHE A 23 41.03 -2.54 -15.21
CA PHE A 23 41.00 -1.18 -15.74
C PHE A 23 41.10 -0.21 -14.56
N ALA A 24 42.33 -0.09 -14.01
CA ALA A 24 42.65 1.01 -13.12
C ALA A 24 42.85 2.25 -14.00
N GLN A 25 41.80 2.97 -14.25
CA GLN A 25 41.87 4.36 -14.63
C GLN A 25 41.83 5.17 -13.34
N ASP A 26 42.82 6.07 -13.14
CA ASP A 26 42.83 7.03 -12.07
C ASP A 26 41.44 7.72 -12.01
N SER A 27 40.59 7.28 -11.11
CA SER A 27 39.35 7.99 -10.82
C SER A 27 39.73 9.31 -10.16
N ALA A 28 39.49 10.39 -10.86
CA ALA A 28 39.43 11.71 -10.25
C ALA A 28 38.53 11.64 -9.01
N PRO A 29 38.78 12.42 -7.95
CA PRO A 29 37.91 12.45 -6.77
C PRO A 29 36.48 12.66 -7.26
N GLN A 30 35.59 11.77 -6.86
CA GLN A 30 34.17 11.82 -7.21
C GLN A 30 33.71 13.24 -6.89
N ALA A 31 33.28 14.00 -7.91
CA ALA A 31 32.78 15.33 -7.72
C ALA A 31 31.68 15.25 -6.64
N ALA A 32 31.72 16.11 -5.64
CA ALA A 32 30.69 16.18 -4.63
C ALA A 32 29.34 16.28 -5.35
N GLU A 33 28.37 15.42 -4.98
CA GLU A 33 27.02 15.56 -5.53
C GLU A 33 26.56 17.02 -5.36
N PRO A 34 25.94 17.63 -6.38
CA PRO A 34 25.45 19.00 -6.25
C PRO A 34 24.52 19.06 -5.03
N GLU A 35 24.60 20.12 -4.26
CA GLU A 35 23.68 20.33 -3.13
C GLU A 35 22.24 20.20 -3.65
N SER A 36 21.35 19.57 -2.88
CA SER A 36 19.96 19.27 -3.31
C SER A 36 19.20 20.53 -3.80
N SER A 37 19.64 21.71 -3.39
CA SER A 37 19.09 23.00 -3.84
C SER A 37 19.48 23.38 -5.27
N GLU A 38 20.58 22.85 -5.80
CA GLU A 38 21.06 23.16 -7.17
C GLU A 38 20.59 22.15 -8.22
N MET A 39 19.98 21.04 -7.80
CA MET A 39 19.47 20.02 -8.74
C MET A 39 18.30 20.58 -9.55
N ILE A 40 18.33 20.30 -10.86
CA ILE A 40 17.23 20.63 -11.76
C ILE A 40 16.08 19.67 -11.50
N ILE A 41 14.86 20.20 -11.35
CA ILE A 41 13.64 19.43 -11.15
C ILE A 41 12.84 19.33 -12.45
N VAL A 42 12.09 18.23 -12.57
CA VAL A 42 11.13 18.00 -13.65
C VAL A 42 9.70 17.88 -13.13
N THR A 43 9.51 17.83 -11.80
CA THR A 43 8.19 17.70 -11.16
C THR A 43 7.73 19.05 -10.60
N GLY A 44 6.42 19.36 -10.75
CA GLY A 44 5.82 20.57 -10.20
C GLY A 44 6.02 21.83 -11.03
N THR A 45 6.70 21.72 -12.15
CA THR A 45 6.89 22.79 -13.13
C THR A 45 6.85 22.22 -14.54
N ARG A 46 6.49 23.07 -15.51
CA ARG A 46 6.65 22.79 -16.94
C ARG A 46 7.76 23.65 -17.57
N THR A 47 8.44 24.45 -16.74
CA THR A 47 9.58 25.27 -17.16
C THR A 47 10.85 24.41 -17.12
N THR A 48 11.53 24.30 -18.23
CA THR A 48 12.76 23.51 -18.37
C THR A 48 13.91 24.15 -17.61
N GLY A 49 14.69 23.35 -16.88
CA GLY A 49 15.92 23.78 -16.19
C GLY A 49 15.69 24.50 -14.86
N MET A 50 14.50 24.44 -14.27
CA MET A 50 14.21 25.04 -12.96
C MET A 50 14.95 24.30 -11.85
N LYS A 51 15.63 25.02 -10.96
CA LYS A 51 16.26 24.45 -9.75
C LYS A 51 15.20 24.20 -8.68
N ALA A 52 15.42 23.19 -7.83
CA ALA A 52 14.51 22.89 -6.71
C ALA A 52 14.34 24.06 -5.75
N ALA A 53 15.42 24.84 -5.51
CA ALA A 53 15.38 26.03 -4.68
C ALA A 53 14.43 27.11 -5.21
N ASP A 54 14.27 27.20 -6.55
CA ASP A 54 13.46 28.20 -7.23
C ASP A 54 12.01 27.76 -7.46
N SER A 55 11.68 26.54 -7.07
CA SER A 55 10.34 25.98 -7.26
C SER A 55 9.27 26.80 -6.55
N PRO A 56 8.19 27.18 -7.27
CA PRO A 56 7.05 27.85 -6.66
C PRO A 56 6.17 26.91 -5.81
N ALA A 57 6.37 25.62 -5.92
CA ALA A 57 5.65 24.59 -5.15
C ALA A 57 6.62 23.86 -4.19
N PRO A 58 6.13 23.32 -3.06
CA PRO A 58 6.95 22.57 -2.11
C PRO A 58 7.42 21.24 -2.73
N ILE A 59 8.69 21.17 -3.08
CA ILE A 59 9.34 19.97 -3.59
C ILE A 59 10.51 19.58 -2.71
N GLN A 60 10.65 18.28 -2.44
CA GLN A 60 11.78 17.72 -1.71
C GLN A 60 12.52 16.74 -2.62
N LEU A 61 13.86 16.83 -2.59
CA LEU A 61 14.75 15.97 -3.35
C LEU A 61 15.46 15.00 -2.41
N LEU A 62 15.48 13.73 -2.80
CA LEU A 62 16.21 12.66 -2.11
C LEU A 62 17.17 12.02 -3.10
N GLY A 63 18.45 12.29 -2.99
CA GLY A 63 19.49 11.65 -3.80
C GLY A 63 19.62 10.14 -3.49
N ALA A 64 20.23 9.40 -4.41
CA ALA A 64 20.46 7.97 -4.28
C ALA A 64 21.19 7.60 -2.98
N ASP A 65 22.19 8.40 -2.60
CA ASP A 65 22.96 8.20 -1.37
C ASP A 65 22.13 8.35 -0.10
N ALA A 66 21.22 9.34 -0.04
CA ALA A 66 20.31 9.52 1.09
C ALA A 66 19.39 8.29 1.28
N LEU A 67 18.90 7.73 0.19
CA LEU A 67 18.11 6.50 0.21
C LEU A 67 18.95 5.29 0.66
N ALA A 68 20.18 5.16 0.15
CA ALA A 68 21.09 4.08 0.51
C ALA A 68 21.45 4.08 2.00
N ARG A 69 21.63 5.27 2.63
CA ARG A 69 21.97 5.43 4.05
C ARG A 69 20.88 4.97 5.02
N THR A 70 19.67 4.67 4.56
CA THR A 70 18.60 4.16 5.42
C THR A 70 18.81 2.72 5.87
N GLY A 71 19.63 1.96 5.14
CA GLY A 71 19.92 0.56 5.42
C GLY A 71 18.77 -0.40 5.16
N SER A 72 17.62 0.11 4.75
CA SER A 72 16.47 -0.71 4.37
C SER A 72 16.60 -1.20 2.93
N PRO A 73 16.44 -2.50 2.66
CA PRO A 73 16.35 -2.99 1.29
C PRO A 73 14.98 -2.71 0.64
N ASP A 74 14.10 -2.03 1.36
CA ASP A 74 12.74 -1.71 0.94
C ASP A 74 12.62 -0.20 0.70
N LEU A 75 12.36 0.20 -0.54
CA LEU A 75 12.24 1.60 -0.96
C LEU A 75 11.13 2.34 -0.20
N LEU A 76 10.01 1.66 0.08
CA LEU A 76 8.90 2.22 0.86
C LEU A 76 9.35 2.65 2.25
N GLN A 77 10.09 1.81 2.95
CA GLN A 77 10.62 2.11 4.27
C GLN A 77 11.68 3.20 4.20
N SER A 78 12.55 3.17 3.17
CA SER A 78 13.57 4.20 2.95
C SER A 78 12.96 5.59 2.79
N LEU A 79 11.92 5.74 1.96
CA LEU A 79 11.20 7.00 1.81
C LEU A 79 10.54 7.45 3.11
N ALA A 80 9.85 6.54 3.81
CA ALA A 80 9.20 6.87 5.06
C ALA A 80 10.19 7.27 6.17
N GLN A 81 11.40 6.76 6.18
CA GLN A 81 12.44 7.15 7.14
C GLN A 81 13.02 8.54 6.88
N GLN A 82 13.06 8.96 5.61
CA GLN A 82 13.59 10.29 5.23
C GLN A 82 12.52 11.39 5.30
N LEU A 83 11.27 11.05 5.02
CA LEU A 83 10.16 12.01 4.88
C LEU A 83 9.06 11.75 5.93
N PRO A 84 8.97 12.54 7.01
CA PRO A 84 7.94 12.38 8.05
C PRO A 84 6.50 12.50 7.53
N SER A 85 6.27 13.19 6.42
CA SER A 85 4.98 13.29 5.75
C SER A 85 4.54 11.98 5.06
N ILE A 86 5.49 11.04 4.80
CA ILE A 86 5.23 9.71 4.25
C ILE A 86 5.13 8.71 5.39
N GLN A 87 4.04 7.95 5.44
CA GLN A 87 3.85 6.82 6.35
C GLN A 87 3.79 5.53 5.55
N ALA A 88 4.77 4.64 5.74
CA ALA A 88 4.73 3.28 5.23
C ALA A 88 3.75 2.43 6.04
N GLN A 89 2.97 1.59 5.37
CA GLN A 89 2.19 0.55 6.03
C GLN A 89 3.14 -0.45 6.70
N SER A 90 2.91 -0.72 7.97
CA SER A 90 3.80 -1.58 8.77
C SER A 90 3.34 -3.02 8.85
N PHE A 91 2.06 -3.26 8.56
CA PHE A 91 1.44 -4.57 8.60
C PHE A 91 0.27 -4.65 7.60
N GLY A 92 0.09 -5.81 7.00
CA GLY A 92 -1.08 -6.20 6.23
C GLY A 92 -1.47 -7.63 6.59
N SER A 93 -2.77 -7.95 6.62
CA SER A 93 -3.28 -9.32 6.70
C SER A 93 -3.82 -9.74 5.35
N ASP A 94 -4.06 -11.02 5.18
CA ASP A 94 -4.53 -11.57 3.93
C ASP A 94 -3.66 -11.10 2.74
N LEU A 95 -4.21 -10.92 1.58
CA LEU A 95 -3.50 -10.45 0.39
C LEU A 95 -2.80 -9.10 0.56
N GLN A 96 -3.21 -8.26 1.54
CA GLN A 96 -2.52 -7.00 1.81
C GLN A 96 -1.09 -7.15 2.34
N ALA A 97 -0.76 -8.31 2.95
CA ALA A 97 0.58 -8.58 3.42
C ALA A 97 1.62 -8.57 2.28
N HIS A 98 1.18 -8.83 1.05
CA HIS A 98 2.03 -8.98 -0.13
C HIS A 98 2.31 -7.66 -0.86
N THR A 99 1.49 -6.61 -0.61
CA THR A 99 1.61 -5.30 -1.26
C THR A 99 1.39 -4.20 -0.22
N LEU A 100 2.43 -3.94 0.59
CA LEU A 100 2.39 -2.86 1.56
C LEU A 100 2.45 -1.51 0.85
N GLN A 101 1.68 -0.55 1.35
CA GLN A 101 1.46 0.73 0.71
C GLN A 101 1.90 1.91 1.58
N MET A 102 1.94 3.10 1.00
CA MET A 102 2.29 4.33 1.71
C MET A 102 1.18 5.37 1.65
N LYS A 103 1.11 6.19 2.68
CA LYS A 103 0.28 7.39 2.74
C LYS A 103 1.16 8.62 2.74
N LEU A 104 0.79 9.63 1.95
CA LEU A 104 1.38 10.97 2.02
C LEU A 104 0.41 11.89 2.79
N ARG A 105 0.90 12.60 3.82
CA ARG A 105 0.09 13.51 4.67
C ARG A 105 -1.14 12.84 5.28
N GLY A 106 -1.05 11.53 5.58
CA GLY A 106 -2.14 10.74 6.19
C GLY A 106 -3.34 10.48 5.27
N LEU A 107 -3.24 10.78 3.97
CA LEU A 107 -4.28 10.52 2.97
C LEU A 107 -4.17 9.08 2.41
N SER A 108 -5.19 8.63 1.67
CA SER A 108 -5.15 7.31 1.03
C SER A 108 -3.94 7.18 0.09
N PRO A 109 -3.34 5.99 -0.04
CA PRO A 109 -2.31 5.74 -1.07
C PRO A 109 -2.73 6.15 -2.48
N ASN A 110 -4.01 5.95 -2.83
CA ASN A 110 -4.58 6.36 -4.13
C ASN A 110 -4.59 7.88 -4.35
N HIS A 111 -4.28 8.71 -3.35
CA HIS A 111 -4.21 10.18 -3.48
C HIS A 111 -2.80 10.70 -3.84
N THR A 112 -1.84 9.80 -4.00
CA THR A 112 -0.46 10.14 -4.35
C THR A 112 -0.13 9.55 -5.71
N LEU A 113 0.21 10.39 -6.67
CA LEU A 113 0.62 9.95 -8.00
C LEU A 113 2.08 9.48 -7.97
N ILE A 114 2.33 8.31 -8.54
CA ILE A 114 3.68 7.74 -8.71
C ILE A 114 4.10 7.85 -10.17
N LEU A 115 5.26 8.45 -10.40
CA LEU A 115 5.89 8.59 -11.71
C LEU A 115 7.26 7.90 -11.74
N VAL A 116 7.67 7.47 -12.92
CA VAL A 116 9.05 7.07 -13.25
C VAL A 116 9.48 7.89 -14.46
N ASN A 117 10.57 8.64 -14.34
CA ASN A 117 11.05 9.58 -15.37
C ASN A 117 9.91 10.49 -15.91
N GLY A 118 9.05 10.99 -15.01
CA GLY A 118 7.92 11.86 -15.37
C GLY A 118 6.70 11.15 -15.98
N LYS A 119 6.75 9.84 -16.25
CA LYS A 119 5.62 9.08 -16.83
C LYS A 119 4.91 8.26 -15.75
N ARG A 120 3.56 8.21 -15.83
CA ARG A 120 2.69 7.56 -14.84
C ARG A 120 2.98 6.06 -14.74
N ARG A 121 3.20 5.58 -13.51
CA ARG A 121 3.29 4.16 -13.17
C ARG A 121 1.87 3.57 -13.04
N HIS A 122 1.64 2.37 -13.59
CA HIS A 122 0.37 1.65 -13.45
C HIS A 122 0.14 1.20 -12.00
N GLY A 123 -1.13 1.07 -11.60
CA GLY A 123 -1.52 0.55 -10.29
C GLY A 123 -1.32 -0.96 -10.15
N THR A 124 -1.30 -1.44 -8.90
CA THR A 124 -1.30 -2.89 -8.63
C THR A 124 -2.66 -3.53 -8.97
N ALA A 125 -2.66 -4.82 -9.28
CA ALA A 125 -3.88 -5.62 -9.39
C ALA A 125 -4.47 -5.96 -8.02
N ASN A 126 -3.68 -5.90 -6.95
CA ASN A 126 -4.08 -6.22 -5.58
C ASN A 126 -4.77 -5.03 -4.92
N VAL A 127 -6.11 -5.05 -4.86
CA VAL A 127 -6.88 -4.02 -4.14
C VAL A 127 -6.99 -4.36 -2.65
N SER A 128 -6.75 -3.37 -1.81
CA SER A 128 -6.94 -3.49 -0.36
C SER A 128 -8.43 -3.48 -0.01
N VAL A 129 -8.98 -4.63 0.35
CA VAL A 129 -10.42 -4.77 0.69
C VAL A 129 -10.71 -4.67 2.17
N ALA A 130 -9.70 -4.86 3.04
CA ALA A 130 -9.87 -4.62 4.46
C ALA A 130 -10.17 -3.14 4.72
N GLY A 131 -10.93 -2.87 5.76
CA GLY A 131 -11.25 -1.53 6.21
C GLY A 131 -10.02 -0.71 6.61
N GLY A 132 -10.27 0.49 7.14
CA GLY A 132 -9.24 1.37 7.67
C GLY A 132 -8.63 2.32 6.63
N PRO A 133 -7.53 2.99 6.98
CA PRO A 133 -6.95 4.09 6.20
C PRO A 133 -6.37 3.69 4.84
N TYR A 134 -6.12 2.39 4.63
CA TYR A 134 -5.60 1.81 3.38
C TYR A 134 -6.70 1.15 2.53
N GLY A 135 -7.93 1.04 3.04
CA GLY A 135 -9.06 0.43 2.34
C GLY A 135 -9.31 1.08 0.97
N GLY A 136 -9.56 0.27 -0.04
CA GLY A 136 -9.76 0.69 -1.43
C GLY A 136 -8.46 0.98 -2.20
N SER A 137 -7.29 0.87 -1.56
CA SER A 137 -6.04 1.18 -2.24
C SER A 137 -5.68 0.13 -3.29
N ALA A 138 -5.35 0.62 -4.48
CA ALA A 138 -4.75 -0.10 -5.61
C ALA A 138 -3.61 0.73 -6.22
N ALA A 139 -2.91 1.52 -5.38
CA ALA A 139 -1.78 2.34 -5.78
C ALA A 139 -0.63 1.48 -6.32
N PRO A 140 0.29 2.02 -7.13
CA PRO A 140 1.43 1.28 -7.66
C PRO A 140 2.24 0.56 -6.58
N ASP A 141 2.63 -0.69 -6.82
CA ASP A 141 3.59 -1.38 -5.96
C ASP A 141 5.01 -0.89 -6.27
N ILE A 142 5.54 -0.03 -5.40
CA ILE A 142 6.88 0.53 -5.54
C ILE A 142 7.99 -0.48 -5.22
N SER A 143 7.68 -1.69 -4.74
CA SER A 143 8.69 -2.75 -4.53
C SER A 143 9.32 -3.23 -5.85
N PHE A 144 8.69 -2.92 -6.99
CA PHE A 144 9.22 -3.17 -8.33
C PHE A 144 10.06 -2.00 -8.90
N ILE A 145 10.26 -0.93 -8.13
CA ILE A 145 11.19 0.17 -8.45
C ILE A 145 12.47 -0.06 -7.67
N LEU A 146 13.59 -0.26 -8.38
CA LEU A 146 14.86 -0.62 -7.77
C LEU A 146 15.61 0.60 -7.21
N PRO A 147 15.97 0.64 -5.92
CA PRO A 147 16.73 1.77 -5.36
C PRO A 147 18.01 2.08 -6.12
N GLU A 148 18.73 1.06 -6.58
CA GLU A 148 19.99 1.23 -7.31
C GLU A 148 19.83 1.77 -8.74
N SER A 149 18.60 1.72 -9.31
CA SER A 149 18.30 2.36 -10.60
C SER A 149 18.04 3.86 -10.48
N ILE A 150 17.81 4.36 -9.26
CA ILE A 150 17.40 5.73 -8.99
C ILE A 150 18.62 6.65 -8.93
N ASP A 151 18.54 7.77 -9.62
CA ASP A 151 19.43 8.92 -9.47
C ASP A 151 18.97 9.77 -8.30
N HIS A 152 17.71 10.22 -8.33
CA HIS A 152 17.08 10.92 -7.23
C HIS A 152 15.54 10.72 -7.26
N VAL A 153 14.90 11.09 -6.16
CA VAL A 153 13.44 11.10 -6.03
C VAL A 153 12.97 12.52 -5.79
N GLU A 154 12.01 12.95 -6.61
CA GLU A 154 11.33 14.23 -6.45
C GLU A 154 9.98 14.01 -5.77
N VAL A 155 9.76 14.65 -4.61
CA VAL A 155 8.51 14.56 -3.86
C VAL A 155 7.83 15.92 -3.84
N LEU A 156 6.88 16.13 -4.73
CA LEU A 156 6.04 17.31 -4.77
C LEU A 156 4.91 17.17 -3.75
N GLN A 157 4.93 17.99 -2.73
CA GLN A 157 3.99 17.97 -1.63
C GLN A 157 2.89 19.04 -1.80
N ASP A 158 2.21 19.02 -2.95
CA ASP A 158 1.12 19.95 -3.27
C ASP A 158 0.10 19.29 -4.17
N GLY A 159 -1.13 19.83 -4.23
CA GLY A 159 -2.12 19.41 -5.20
C GLY A 159 -1.65 19.74 -6.63
N ALA A 160 -1.49 18.69 -7.44
CA ALA A 160 -0.91 18.81 -8.78
C ALA A 160 -1.79 18.22 -9.89
N ALA A 161 -3.08 18.02 -9.62
CA ALA A 161 -4.00 17.41 -10.59
C ALA A 161 -4.17 18.24 -11.89
N ALA A 162 -3.99 19.56 -11.85
CA ALA A 162 -4.03 20.40 -13.06
C ALA A 162 -2.84 20.16 -13.99
N GLN A 163 -1.71 19.67 -13.47
CA GLN A 163 -0.50 19.37 -14.27
C GLN A 163 -0.41 17.88 -14.64
N TYR A 164 -0.83 16.96 -13.73
CA TYR A 164 -0.61 15.51 -13.83
C TYR A 164 -1.88 14.66 -13.90
N GLY A 165 -3.06 15.28 -13.72
CA GLY A 165 -4.35 14.59 -13.76
C GLY A 165 -4.74 13.90 -12.45
N THR A 166 -5.58 12.89 -12.59
CA THR A 166 -6.11 12.11 -11.44
C THR A 166 -5.00 11.63 -10.50
N ASP A 167 -5.34 11.43 -9.22
CA ASP A 167 -4.53 10.86 -8.14
C ASP A 167 -3.53 11.84 -7.49
N ALA A 168 -3.19 12.97 -8.12
CA ALA A 168 -2.28 13.98 -7.58
C ALA A 168 -2.97 14.93 -6.59
N ILE A 169 -3.68 14.40 -5.58
CA ILE A 169 -4.38 15.17 -4.53
C ILE A 169 -3.44 15.50 -3.37
N ALA A 170 -2.73 14.49 -2.84
CA ALA A 170 -1.77 14.66 -1.75
C ALA A 170 -0.42 15.17 -2.24
N GLY A 171 -0.05 14.77 -3.45
CA GLY A 171 1.20 15.10 -4.09
C GLY A 171 1.59 14.14 -5.21
N VAL A 172 2.83 14.29 -5.66
CA VAL A 172 3.45 13.45 -6.70
C VAL A 172 4.80 12.96 -6.20
N ILE A 173 5.12 11.69 -6.41
CA ILE A 173 6.45 11.12 -6.19
C ILE A 173 6.98 10.65 -7.54
N ASN A 174 8.07 11.25 -7.98
CA ASN A 174 8.70 10.94 -9.26
C ASN A 174 10.08 10.33 -9.04
N PHE A 175 10.28 9.11 -9.50
CA PHE A 175 11.53 8.38 -9.45
C PHE A 175 12.31 8.66 -10.73
N ILE A 176 13.37 9.43 -10.64
CA ILE A 176 14.28 9.70 -11.75
C ILE A 176 15.33 8.61 -11.80
N GLN A 177 15.44 7.93 -12.93
CA GLN A 177 16.39 6.85 -13.13
C GLN A 177 17.73 7.37 -13.63
N LYS A 178 18.81 6.66 -13.28
CA LYS A 178 20.17 6.94 -13.75
C LYS A 178 20.26 6.90 -15.27
N LYS A 179 21.00 7.87 -15.85
CA LYS A 179 21.36 7.95 -17.27
C LYS A 179 22.87 7.65 -17.48
N ALA A 180 23.53 7.00 -16.51
CA ALA A 180 24.95 6.67 -16.63
C ALA A 180 25.23 5.79 -17.85
N ASP A 181 26.24 6.16 -18.61
CA ASP A 181 26.73 5.50 -19.83
C ASP A 181 28.01 4.67 -19.59
N HIS A 182 28.57 4.72 -18.38
CA HIS A 182 29.73 3.95 -17.95
C HIS A 182 29.70 3.70 -16.44
N GLY A 183 30.63 2.85 -15.99
CA GLY A 183 30.74 2.51 -14.58
C GLY A 183 29.59 1.63 -14.08
N GLY A 184 29.61 1.33 -12.79
CA GLY A 184 28.58 0.50 -12.20
C GLY A 184 28.78 0.26 -10.71
N SER A 185 27.82 -0.49 -10.11
CA SER A 185 27.93 -0.90 -8.73
C SER A 185 27.29 -2.25 -8.49
N ILE A 186 27.79 -2.97 -7.49
CA ILE A 186 27.16 -4.19 -6.95
C ILE A 186 26.99 -3.98 -5.45
N THR A 187 25.77 -4.17 -4.96
CA THR A 187 25.43 -4.07 -3.54
C THR A 187 24.89 -5.40 -3.05
N ALA A 188 25.44 -5.91 -1.96
CA ALA A 188 24.91 -7.08 -1.24
C ALA A 188 24.60 -6.67 0.19
N THR A 189 23.36 -6.94 0.63
CA THR A 189 22.88 -6.63 1.99
C THR A 189 22.30 -7.89 2.63
N GLY A 190 22.59 -8.14 3.90
CA GLY A 190 21.98 -9.23 4.67
C GLY A 190 21.69 -8.79 6.10
N GLY A 191 20.57 -9.22 6.66
CA GLY A 191 20.17 -8.85 8.01
C GLY A 191 19.02 -9.66 8.57
N GLN A 192 18.62 -9.35 9.80
CA GLN A 192 17.46 -9.97 10.48
C GLN A 192 17.01 -9.12 11.68
N TYR A 193 15.83 -9.41 12.22
CA TYR A 193 15.36 -8.81 13.46
C TYR A 193 16.11 -9.33 14.68
N TYR A 194 16.24 -8.50 15.73
CA TYR A 194 16.91 -8.87 16.99
C TYR A 194 16.26 -10.08 17.65
N ASP A 195 14.92 -10.12 17.70
CA ASP A 195 14.15 -11.17 18.33
C ASP A 195 13.76 -12.29 17.34
N GLN A 196 14.67 -12.61 16.43
CA GLN A 196 14.56 -13.65 15.41
C GLN A 196 13.49 -13.39 14.34
N GLY A 197 13.57 -14.16 13.27
CA GLY A 197 12.72 -14.01 12.07
C GLY A 197 13.16 -12.87 11.18
N GLY A 198 12.49 -12.71 10.06
CA GLY A 198 12.75 -11.67 9.06
C GLY A 198 14.17 -11.74 8.47
N LYS A 199 14.82 -12.92 8.46
CA LYS A 199 16.11 -13.07 7.77
C LYS A 199 15.95 -12.61 6.34
N SER A 200 16.73 -11.61 5.95
CA SER A 200 16.66 -11.06 4.61
C SER A 200 18.04 -10.94 4.00
N TYR A 201 18.09 -11.08 2.70
CA TYR A 201 19.25 -10.76 1.90
C TYR A 201 18.79 -10.19 0.56
N SER A 202 19.59 -9.28 0.03
CA SER A 202 19.44 -8.77 -1.32
C SER A 202 20.81 -8.68 -1.99
N ILE A 203 20.83 -8.93 -3.28
CA ILE A 203 21.95 -8.60 -4.15
C ILE A 203 21.42 -7.81 -5.32
N SER A 204 22.03 -6.68 -5.60
CA SER A 204 21.66 -5.80 -6.71
C SER A 204 22.90 -5.36 -7.47
N GLY A 205 22.74 -5.10 -8.73
CA GLY A 205 23.79 -4.56 -9.59
C GLY A 205 23.22 -3.51 -10.53
N ASN A 206 23.99 -2.46 -10.76
CA ASN A 206 23.70 -1.41 -11.73
C ASN A 206 24.93 -1.24 -12.63
N ILE A 207 24.72 -1.07 -13.93
CA ILE A 207 25.78 -0.82 -14.92
C ILE A 207 25.31 0.19 -15.95
N GLY A 208 26.16 1.18 -16.22
CA GLY A 208 26.06 2.09 -17.36
C GLY A 208 26.86 1.59 -18.55
N LEU A 209 26.33 1.75 -19.73
CA LEU A 209 26.95 1.35 -21.02
C LEU A 209 26.73 2.46 -22.04
N ALA A 210 27.72 2.73 -22.87
CA ALA A 210 27.61 3.55 -24.10
C ALA A 210 27.65 2.62 -25.31
N PRO A 211 26.50 2.11 -25.80
CA PRO A 211 26.49 1.18 -26.94
C PRO A 211 27.08 1.77 -28.21
N PHE A 212 26.94 3.06 -28.41
CA PHE A 212 27.51 3.86 -29.50
C PHE A 212 27.51 5.34 -29.11
N GLU A 213 28.19 6.20 -29.88
CA GLU A 213 28.30 7.64 -29.61
C GLU A 213 26.90 8.30 -29.52
N GLY A 214 26.67 9.09 -28.47
CA GLY A 214 25.39 9.76 -28.18
C GLY A 214 24.31 8.87 -27.53
N ALA A 215 24.65 7.59 -27.22
CA ALA A 215 23.70 6.69 -26.56
C ALA A 215 24.14 6.32 -25.15
N TYR A 216 23.17 6.19 -24.26
CA TYR A 216 23.35 5.56 -22.95
C TYR A 216 22.38 4.38 -22.77
N LEU A 217 22.83 3.39 -22.01
CA LEU A 217 22.02 2.27 -21.55
C LEU A 217 22.40 1.93 -20.11
N ASN A 218 21.53 2.22 -19.16
CA ASN A 218 21.71 1.88 -17.76
C ASN A 218 20.81 0.67 -17.42
N ILE A 219 21.40 -0.39 -16.88
CA ILE A 219 20.71 -1.63 -16.51
C ILE A 219 20.86 -1.86 -15.02
N THR A 220 19.77 -2.18 -14.34
CA THR A 220 19.76 -2.55 -12.92
C THR A 220 19.04 -3.88 -12.75
N ALA A 221 19.58 -4.76 -11.90
CA ALA A 221 18.96 -6.02 -11.53
C ALA A 221 19.06 -6.24 -10.02
N GLN A 222 18.03 -6.82 -9.42
CA GLN A 222 18.01 -7.19 -8.00
C GLN A 222 17.38 -8.56 -7.79
N LYS A 223 17.97 -9.34 -6.89
CA LYS A 223 17.34 -10.49 -6.25
C LYS A 223 17.22 -10.22 -4.76
N LYS A 224 15.98 -10.32 -4.21
CA LYS A 224 15.68 -10.09 -2.80
C LYS A 224 14.96 -11.29 -2.21
N HIS A 225 15.31 -11.61 -0.96
CA HIS A 225 14.66 -12.60 -0.12
C HIS A 225 14.35 -11.99 1.25
N LYS A 226 13.13 -12.23 1.77
CA LYS A 226 12.72 -11.89 3.14
C LYS A 226 11.98 -13.07 3.75
N GLY A 227 12.44 -13.55 4.88
CA GLY A 227 11.79 -14.63 5.63
C GLY A 227 10.70 -14.10 6.55
N TYR A 228 9.86 -15.02 7.04
CA TYR A 228 8.80 -14.69 8.01
C TYR A 228 9.33 -14.07 9.29
N SER A 229 8.54 -13.18 9.89
CA SER A 229 8.62 -12.85 11.32
C SER A 229 7.33 -13.24 12.05
N PHE A 230 7.40 -13.44 13.37
CA PHE A 230 6.25 -13.79 14.19
C PHE A 230 6.25 -12.95 15.44
N ARG A 231 5.15 -12.21 15.66
CA ARG A 231 4.98 -11.27 16.78
C ARG A 231 3.64 -11.46 17.49
N GLY A 232 2.98 -12.59 17.25
CA GLY A 232 1.74 -12.99 17.92
C GLY A 232 1.97 -13.32 19.41
N ASP A 233 0.88 -13.34 20.16
CA ASP A 233 0.83 -13.76 21.56
C ASP A 233 0.37 -15.24 21.67
N ILE A 234 0.32 -15.76 22.89
CA ILE A 234 -0.21 -17.08 23.18
C ILE A 234 -1.64 -17.22 22.63
N ASN A 235 -1.91 -18.35 21.99
CA ASN A 235 -3.26 -18.68 21.52
C ASN A 235 -4.02 -19.46 22.61
N PRO A 236 -4.96 -18.84 23.35
CA PRO A 236 -5.69 -19.50 24.43
C PRO A 236 -6.57 -20.66 23.93
N GLN A 237 -7.10 -20.55 22.68
CA GLN A 237 -7.91 -21.60 22.08
C GLN A 237 -7.08 -22.86 21.81
N ALA A 238 -5.86 -22.70 21.28
CA ALA A 238 -4.95 -23.84 21.06
C ALA A 238 -4.63 -24.56 22.37
N ILE A 239 -4.40 -23.81 23.46
CA ILE A 239 -4.17 -24.40 24.80
C ILE A 239 -5.43 -25.13 25.26
N ALA A 240 -6.60 -24.51 25.20
CA ALA A 240 -7.85 -25.12 25.69
C ALA A 240 -8.20 -26.41 24.94
N LEU A 241 -7.97 -26.43 23.62
CA LEU A 241 -8.26 -27.59 22.76
C LEU A 241 -7.19 -28.70 22.90
N SER A 242 -5.97 -28.40 23.36
CA SER A 242 -4.88 -29.37 23.43
C SER A 242 -5.10 -30.50 24.41
N THR A 243 -6.06 -30.41 25.34
CA THR A 243 -6.48 -31.52 26.21
C THR A 243 -7.29 -32.56 25.43
N LYS A 244 -8.17 -32.12 24.53
CA LYS A 244 -9.01 -32.99 23.70
C LYS A 244 -8.29 -33.49 22.46
N TYR A 245 -7.44 -32.64 21.89
CA TYR A 245 -6.68 -32.86 20.65
C TYR A 245 -5.19 -32.61 20.92
N PRO A 246 -4.46 -33.60 21.51
CA PRO A 246 -3.06 -33.44 21.94
C PRO A 246 -2.11 -33.03 20.79
N GLU A 247 -2.45 -33.40 19.56
CA GLU A 247 -1.70 -33.13 18.31
C GLU A 247 -1.57 -31.62 18.02
N ILE A 248 -2.43 -30.76 18.57
CA ILE A 248 -2.30 -29.29 18.49
C ILE A 248 -0.92 -28.84 18.99
N LYS A 249 -0.32 -29.54 19.96
CA LYS A 249 1.01 -29.22 20.49
C LYS A 249 2.13 -29.39 19.46
N ASN A 250 1.85 -30.09 18.35
CA ASN A 250 2.78 -30.27 17.23
C ASN A 250 2.71 -29.15 16.19
N LEU A 251 1.71 -28.24 16.29
CA LEU A 251 1.64 -27.10 15.41
C LEU A 251 2.88 -26.20 15.53
N PRO A 252 3.44 -25.73 14.44
CA PRO A 252 4.57 -24.82 14.45
C PRO A 252 4.28 -23.60 15.33
N GLY A 253 5.17 -23.33 16.28
CA GLY A 253 5.07 -22.19 17.17
C GLY A 253 4.19 -22.37 18.40
N TYR A 254 3.59 -23.54 18.65
CA TYR A 254 2.78 -23.76 19.86
C TYR A 254 3.50 -23.30 21.15
N PRO A 255 2.84 -22.55 22.06
CA PRO A 255 1.43 -22.13 22.06
C PRO A 255 1.14 -20.84 21.29
N TYR A 256 2.10 -20.25 20.59
CA TYR A 256 2.00 -19.05 19.74
C TYR A 256 1.61 -19.45 18.31
N THR A 257 0.49 -20.16 18.16
CA THR A 257 0.14 -20.81 16.89
C THR A 257 -0.41 -19.85 15.85
N ASN A 258 -0.89 -18.66 16.26
CA ASN A 258 -1.49 -17.71 15.32
C ASN A 258 -0.41 -16.88 14.64
N ARG A 259 0.13 -17.38 13.54
CA ARG A 259 1.31 -16.87 12.86
C ARG A 259 1.01 -15.78 11.83
N ILE A 260 -0.27 -15.40 11.67
CA ILE A 260 -0.67 -14.27 10.83
C ILE A 260 -0.01 -12.94 11.27
N VAL A 261 0.31 -12.79 12.57
CA VAL A 261 0.91 -11.58 13.11
C VAL A 261 2.42 -11.57 12.86
N GLY A 262 2.84 -10.95 11.77
CA GLY A 262 4.23 -10.84 11.36
C GLY A 262 4.41 -10.52 9.90
N ASP A 263 5.66 -10.51 9.45
CA ASP A 263 5.96 -10.29 8.03
C ASP A 263 5.75 -11.56 7.21
N PRO A 264 5.31 -11.43 5.95
CA PRO A 264 5.27 -12.54 5.00
C PRO A 264 6.68 -12.96 4.56
N HIS A 265 6.77 -14.16 3.99
CA HIS A 265 7.91 -14.58 3.19
C HIS A 265 7.82 -13.94 1.80
N ILE A 266 8.94 -13.44 1.27
CA ILE A 266 9.00 -12.81 -0.05
C ILE A 266 10.28 -13.25 -0.77
N ASP A 267 10.14 -13.75 -1.98
CA ASP A 267 11.20 -13.93 -2.98
C ASP A 267 10.91 -13.09 -4.20
N GLN A 268 11.77 -12.11 -4.51
CA GLN A 268 11.55 -11.17 -5.61
C GLN A 268 12.79 -11.04 -6.48
N THR A 269 12.57 -10.98 -7.79
CA THR A 269 13.60 -10.65 -8.79
C THR A 269 13.05 -9.55 -9.69
N VAL A 270 13.81 -8.47 -9.85
CA VAL A 270 13.45 -7.35 -10.73
C VAL A 270 14.64 -6.99 -11.60
N VAL A 271 14.36 -6.65 -12.85
CA VAL A 271 15.31 -6.05 -13.79
C VAL A 271 14.67 -4.77 -14.33
N SER A 272 15.43 -3.70 -14.39
CA SER A 272 15.02 -2.44 -15.01
C SER A 272 16.10 -1.89 -15.91
N TYR A 273 15.70 -1.08 -16.88
CA TYR A 273 16.62 -0.37 -17.76
C TYR A 273 16.15 1.06 -18.00
N ASN A 274 17.11 1.92 -18.35
CA ASN A 274 16.89 3.27 -18.84
C ASN A 274 17.88 3.53 -19.97
N ALA A 275 17.38 3.87 -21.16
CA ALA A 275 18.16 4.04 -22.37
C ALA A 275 17.76 5.30 -23.14
N GLY A 276 18.70 5.93 -23.78
CA GLY A 276 18.46 7.06 -24.67
C GLY A 276 19.50 7.16 -25.76
N TYR A 277 19.13 7.87 -26.81
CA TYR A 277 19.99 8.19 -27.93
C TYR A 277 19.72 9.61 -28.41
N GLU A 278 20.73 10.46 -28.31
CA GLU A 278 20.70 11.83 -28.79
C GLU A 278 21.09 11.89 -30.27
N PHE A 279 20.27 12.55 -31.09
CA PHE A 279 20.53 12.77 -32.52
C PHE A 279 20.06 14.16 -32.96
N GLY A 280 21.00 15.06 -33.12
CA GLY A 280 20.71 16.48 -33.36
C GLY A 280 20.02 17.15 -32.17
N GLU A 281 18.86 17.72 -32.37
CA GLU A 281 18.04 18.36 -31.33
C GLU A 281 17.00 17.40 -30.71
N PHE A 282 17.11 16.10 -30.97
CA PHE A 282 16.14 15.09 -30.52
C PHE A 282 16.81 14.04 -29.65
N GLU A 283 16.06 13.49 -28.70
CA GLU A 283 16.39 12.31 -27.92
C GLU A 283 15.30 11.25 -28.15
N ALA A 284 15.68 10.07 -28.64
CA ALA A 284 14.84 8.88 -28.54
C ALA A 284 15.17 8.17 -27.23
N TYR A 285 14.16 7.89 -26.40
CA TYR A 285 14.39 7.27 -25.10
C TYR A 285 13.46 6.09 -24.86
N SER A 286 13.91 5.18 -24.00
CA SER A 286 13.09 4.07 -23.53
C SER A 286 13.53 3.66 -22.14
N PHE A 287 12.55 3.32 -21.30
CA PHE A 287 12.80 2.75 -19.98
C PHE A 287 11.71 1.76 -19.60
N GLY A 288 12.04 0.86 -18.68
CA GLY A 288 11.08 -0.14 -18.26
C GLY A 288 11.60 -1.04 -17.15
N SER A 289 10.71 -1.88 -16.64
CA SER A 289 11.02 -2.88 -15.64
C SER A 289 10.24 -4.17 -15.89
N TYR A 290 10.82 -5.28 -15.48
CA TYR A 290 10.16 -6.58 -15.36
C TYR A 290 10.50 -7.17 -14.01
N GLY A 291 9.48 -7.56 -13.25
CA GLY A 291 9.62 -8.13 -11.93
C GLY A 291 8.75 -9.37 -11.75
N HIS A 292 9.28 -10.31 -10.96
CA HIS A 292 8.57 -11.50 -10.52
C HIS A 292 8.72 -11.65 -9.01
N LYS A 293 7.60 -11.78 -8.30
CA LYS A 293 7.53 -11.90 -6.85
C LYS A 293 6.71 -13.13 -6.47
N LYS A 294 7.29 -13.99 -5.63
CA LYS A 294 6.56 -15.04 -4.90
C LYS A 294 6.54 -14.66 -3.44
N ALA A 295 5.35 -14.68 -2.85
CA ALA A 295 5.21 -14.38 -1.43
C ALA A 295 4.21 -15.33 -0.78
N ALA A 296 4.32 -15.47 0.55
CA ALA A 296 3.45 -16.31 1.35
C ALA A 296 3.22 -15.66 2.71
N ALA A 297 1.97 -15.52 3.11
CA ALA A 297 1.55 -15.04 4.42
C ALA A 297 0.81 -16.15 5.17
N TYR A 298 1.08 -16.27 6.47
CA TYR A 298 0.28 -17.16 7.32
C TYR A 298 -1.07 -16.53 7.60
N GLU A 299 -2.07 -17.40 7.71
CA GLU A 299 -3.40 -17.06 8.13
C GLU A 299 -3.73 -17.55 9.55
N ASN A 300 -4.91 -17.18 10.06
CA ASN A 300 -5.35 -17.61 11.38
C ASN A 300 -5.38 -19.14 11.49
N THR A 301 -4.88 -19.67 12.59
CA THR A 301 -4.90 -21.11 12.89
C THR A 301 -6.33 -21.64 12.88
N ARG A 302 -6.53 -22.73 12.17
CA ARG A 302 -7.79 -23.49 12.11
C ARG A 302 -7.73 -24.63 13.13
N PRO A 303 -8.71 -24.73 14.07
CA PRO A 303 -8.79 -25.83 15.01
C PRO A 303 -9.11 -27.18 14.32
N PRO A 304 -8.84 -28.32 14.98
CA PRO A 304 -9.13 -29.66 14.42
C PRO A 304 -10.59 -29.87 14.01
N THR A 305 -11.51 -29.11 14.60
CA THR A 305 -12.96 -29.19 14.33
C THR A 305 -13.39 -28.44 13.08
N THR A 306 -12.48 -27.73 12.38
CA THR A 306 -12.84 -26.94 11.19
C THR A 306 -13.14 -27.84 9.99
N VAL A 307 -12.30 -28.85 9.75
CA VAL A 307 -12.45 -29.78 8.62
C VAL A 307 -12.64 -31.18 9.17
N VAL A 308 -13.87 -31.66 9.09
CA VAL A 308 -14.25 -32.97 9.65
C VAL A 308 -14.95 -33.83 8.61
N SER A 309 -14.82 -35.14 8.77
CA SER A 309 -15.49 -36.11 7.92
C SER A 309 -17.01 -36.04 8.03
N GLY A 310 -17.72 -36.31 6.96
CA GLY A 310 -19.17 -36.26 6.85
C GLY A 310 -19.75 -37.35 5.98
N ALA A 311 -20.78 -37.04 5.19
CA ALA A 311 -21.53 -37.98 4.37
C ALA A 311 -20.67 -38.75 3.35
N GLY A 312 -19.70 -38.06 2.71
CA GLY A 312 -18.79 -38.70 1.74
C GLY A 312 -17.89 -39.75 2.41
N THR A 313 -17.40 -39.51 3.61
CA THR A 313 -16.58 -40.46 4.37
C THR A 313 -17.41 -41.66 4.84
N ILE A 314 -18.65 -41.42 5.28
CA ILE A 314 -19.59 -42.48 5.68
C ILE A 314 -19.90 -43.40 4.48
N ALA A 315 -20.17 -42.81 3.30
CA ALA A 315 -20.41 -43.56 2.09
C ALA A 315 -19.22 -44.44 1.67
N ALA A 316 -18.01 -44.05 2.02
CA ALA A 316 -16.78 -44.81 1.80
C ALA A 316 -16.46 -45.80 2.96
N GLY A 317 -17.37 -45.97 3.94
CA GLY A 317 -17.19 -46.89 5.07
C GLY A 317 -16.42 -46.29 6.27
N GLY A 318 -16.17 -44.96 6.29
CA GLY A 318 -15.53 -44.26 7.38
C GLY A 318 -16.51 -43.73 8.44
N VAL A 319 -15.99 -43.00 9.44
CA VAL A 319 -16.76 -42.43 10.55
C VAL A 319 -16.89 -40.91 10.37
N ALA A 320 -18.09 -40.37 10.64
CA ALA A 320 -18.31 -38.89 10.65
C ALA A 320 -17.66 -38.21 11.86
N GLY A 321 -17.35 -36.92 11.70
CA GLY A 321 -16.83 -36.06 12.77
C GLY A 321 -15.35 -36.25 13.10
N VAL A 322 -14.61 -37.01 12.31
CA VAL A 322 -13.17 -37.19 12.46
C VAL A 322 -12.44 -36.02 11.79
N PRO A 323 -11.54 -35.30 12.53
CA PRO A 323 -10.75 -34.23 11.94
C PRO A 323 -9.87 -34.70 10.78
N TYR A 324 -9.84 -33.95 9.69
CA TYR A 324 -8.89 -34.15 8.59
C TYR A 324 -7.46 -33.87 9.06
N TYR A 325 -7.28 -32.76 9.74
CA TYR A 325 -6.02 -32.39 10.42
C TYR A 325 -6.18 -32.60 11.92
N ALA A 326 -5.60 -33.68 12.48
CA ALA A 326 -5.76 -34.06 13.90
C ALA A 326 -5.36 -32.94 14.86
N GLY A 327 -4.32 -32.18 14.54
CA GLY A 327 -3.83 -31.03 15.31
C GLY A 327 -4.40 -29.67 14.87
N GLY A 328 -5.32 -29.65 13.90
CA GLY A 328 -5.65 -28.41 13.19
C GLY A 328 -4.53 -28.01 12.21
N PHE A 329 -4.61 -26.82 11.62
CA PHE A 329 -3.66 -26.41 10.58
C PHE A 329 -3.51 -24.88 10.51
N GLN A 330 -2.48 -24.45 9.79
CA GLN A 330 -2.14 -23.03 9.58
C GLN A 330 -2.09 -22.77 8.07
N PRO A 331 -3.20 -22.34 7.45
CA PRO A 331 -3.19 -22.05 6.02
C PRO A 331 -2.26 -20.89 5.71
N GLN A 332 -1.77 -20.85 4.47
CA GLN A 332 -0.94 -19.76 3.96
C GLN A 332 -1.50 -19.29 2.65
N GLU A 333 -1.79 -18.01 2.55
CA GLU A 333 -2.07 -17.34 1.29
C GLU A 333 -0.77 -17.07 0.56
N THR A 334 -0.65 -17.57 -0.65
CA THR A 334 0.54 -17.41 -1.49
C THR A 334 0.20 -16.67 -2.76
N ILE A 335 1.19 -15.93 -3.28
CA ILE A 335 1.04 -15.25 -4.56
C ILE A 335 2.19 -15.58 -5.50
N ASP A 336 1.85 -15.57 -6.79
CA ASP A 336 2.79 -15.52 -7.91
C ASP A 336 2.45 -14.26 -8.73
N GLU A 337 3.27 -13.21 -8.55
CA GLU A 337 3.02 -11.89 -9.12
C GLU A 337 4.05 -11.57 -10.19
N THR A 338 3.57 -11.09 -11.34
CA THR A 338 4.39 -10.59 -12.43
C THR A 338 3.97 -9.17 -12.75
N ASP A 339 4.90 -8.24 -12.57
CA ASP A 339 4.74 -6.83 -12.88
C ASP A 339 5.73 -6.41 -13.96
N TYR A 340 5.27 -5.66 -14.96
CA TYR A 340 6.16 -5.07 -15.95
C TYR A 340 5.62 -3.77 -16.51
N SER A 341 6.54 -2.89 -16.91
CA SER A 341 6.22 -1.67 -17.63
C SER A 341 7.27 -1.37 -18.67
N PHE A 342 6.82 -0.71 -19.72
CA PHE A 342 7.64 -0.26 -20.83
C PHE A 342 7.19 1.13 -21.25
N THR A 343 8.13 2.05 -21.40
CA THR A 343 7.93 3.38 -21.97
C THR A 343 8.88 3.56 -23.14
N GLY A 344 8.36 4.06 -24.25
CA GLY A 344 9.17 4.54 -25.38
C GLY A 344 8.70 5.93 -25.77
N GLY A 345 9.63 6.81 -26.10
CA GLY A 345 9.31 8.19 -26.47
C GLY A 345 10.39 8.85 -27.30
N ILE A 346 10.02 10.01 -27.82
CA ILE A 346 10.91 10.94 -28.51
C ILE A 346 10.62 12.35 -28.00
N SER A 347 11.68 13.03 -27.59
CA SER A 347 11.64 14.42 -27.17
C SER A 347 12.63 15.28 -27.95
N GLY A 348 12.45 16.59 -27.95
CA GLY A 348 13.40 17.47 -28.62
C GLY A 348 12.86 18.86 -28.84
N LYS A 349 13.55 19.62 -29.71
CA LYS A 349 13.17 20.97 -30.11
C LYS A 349 12.83 21.05 -31.59
N ILE A 350 11.81 21.84 -31.92
CA ILE A 350 11.48 22.27 -33.28
C ILE A 350 11.37 23.80 -33.26
N GLY A 351 12.44 24.47 -33.65
CA GLY A 351 12.60 25.91 -33.40
C GLY A 351 12.69 26.22 -31.91
N GLU A 352 11.79 27.05 -31.37
CA GLU A 352 11.74 27.39 -29.95
C GLU A 352 10.76 26.50 -29.14
N THR A 353 10.05 25.60 -29.83
CA THR A 353 9.10 24.70 -29.15
C THR A 353 9.76 23.38 -28.76
N THR A 354 9.72 23.04 -27.51
CA THR A 354 10.07 21.70 -27.04
C THR A 354 8.85 20.78 -27.10
N PHE A 355 9.06 19.52 -27.40
CA PHE A 355 8.02 18.50 -27.38
C PHE A 355 8.50 17.22 -26.72
N ASP A 356 7.55 16.45 -26.17
CA ASP A 356 7.76 15.09 -25.68
C ASP A 356 6.55 14.23 -26.06
N LEU A 357 6.77 13.23 -26.91
CA LEU A 357 5.78 12.24 -27.33
C LEU A 357 6.16 10.89 -26.76
N ALA A 358 5.29 10.31 -25.95
CA ALA A 358 5.57 9.04 -25.28
C ALA A 358 4.38 8.10 -25.26
N SER A 359 4.69 6.80 -25.22
CA SER A 359 3.75 5.71 -24.98
C SER A 359 4.26 4.81 -23.86
N THR A 360 3.42 4.63 -22.83
CA THR A 360 3.74 3.80 -21.66
C THR A 360 2.71 2.69 -21.53
N TYR A 361 3.16 1.44 -21.47
CA TYR A 361 2.32 0.28 -21.19
C TYR A 361 2.80 -0.40 -19.90
N GLY A 362 1.87 -0.70 -19.01
CA GLY A 362 2.15 -1.42 -17.77
C GLY A 362 1.12 -2.50 -17.49
N LYS A 363 1.57 -3.58 -16.86
CA LYS A 363 0.69 -4.67 -16.43
C LYS A 363 1.20 -5.29 -15.14
N ASP A 364 0.27 -5.49 -14.23
CA ASP A 364 0.43 -6.33 -13.05
C ASP A 364 -0.53 -7.53 -13.12
N LYS A 365 -0.02 -8.72 -12.83
CA LYS A 365 -0.77 -9.98 -12.74
C LYS A 365 -0.46 -10.65 -11.40
N PHE A 366 -1.49 -10.91 -10.62
CA PHE A 366 -1.43 -11.38 -9.24
C PHE A 366 -2.24 -12.69 -9.13
N SER A 367 -1.55 -13.84 -9.13
CA SER A 367 -2.16 -15.18 -9.01
C SER A 367 -2.16 -15.62 -7.56
N ILE A 368 -3.27 -16.15 -7.07
CA ILE A 368 -3.53 -16.46 -5.67
C ILE A 368 -3.72 -17.95 -5.50
N ASP A 369 -2.91 -18.56 -4.62
CA ASP A 369 -3.09 -19.93 -4.18
C ASP A 369 -3.10 -19.97 -2.64
N VAL A 370 -3.87 -20.90 -2.06
CA VAL A 370 -3.78 -21.19 -0.63
C VAL A 370 -3.19 -22.58 -0.44
N ILE A 371 -2.11 -22.65 0.34
CA ILE A 371 -1.41 -23.90 0.67
C ILE A 371 -1.65 -24.29 2.13
N HIS A 372 -1.45 -25.56 2.46
CA HIS A 372 -1.74 -26.11 3.80
C HIS A 372 -3.19 -25.81 4.22
N THR A 373 -4.11 -25.96 3.27
CA THR A 373 -5.52 -25.64 3.44
C THR A 373 -6.42 -26.85 3.19
N ALA A 374 -7.71 -26.63 3.14
CA ALA A 374 -8.72 -27.60 2.79
C ALA A 374 -10.03 -26.89 2.45
N ASN A 375 -10.92 -27.53 1.71
CA ASN A 375 -12.33 -27.16 1.62
C ASN A 375 -13.16 -28.09 2.51
N ALA A 376 -13.70 -27.55 3.62
CA ALA A 376 -14.45 -28.32 4.61
C ALA A 376 -15.75 -28.91 4.05
N SER A 377 -16.46 -28.17 3.18
CA SER A 377 -17.68 -28.64 2.53
C SER A 377 -17.39 -29.78 1.56
N LEU A 378 -16.37 -29.62 0.72
CA LEU A 378 -15.97 -30.64 -0.23
C LEU A 378 -15.55 -31.94 0.48
N TYR A 379 -14.72 -31.81 1.53
CA TYR A 379 -14.32 -32.97 2.32
C TYR A 379 -15.52 -33.68 2.98
N LYS A 380 -16.44 -32.91 3.56
CA LYS A 380 -17.63 -33.45 4.22
C LYS A 380 -18.53 -34.22 3.24
N ASP A 381 -18.69 -33.68 2.04
CA ASP A 381 -19.63 -34.25 1.05
C ASP A 381 -19.02 -35.39 0.24
N THR A 382 -17.71 -35.36 -0.03
CA THR A 382 -17.05 -36.31 -0.94
C THR A 382 -16.01 -37.22 -0.27
N GLY A 383 -15.56 -36.86 0.94
CA GLY A 383 -14.44 -37.53 1.63
C GLY A 383 -13.07 -37.13 1.11
N PHE A 384 -12.97 -36.11 0.23
CA PHE A 384 -11.73 -35.61 -0.36
C PHE A 384 -11.64 -34.09 -0.32
N THR A 385 -10.45 -33.55 -0.14
CA THR A 385 -10.11 -32.15 -0.33
C THR A 385 -8.66 -32.01 -0.77
N PRO A 386 -8.34 -31.10 -1.72
CA PRO A 386 -6.95 -30.73 -1.96
C PRO A 386 -6.40 -29.89 -0.80
N GLU A 387 -5.07 -29.94 -0.59
CA GLU A 387 -4.33 -29.17 0.43
C GLU A 387 -3.66 -27.92 -0.16
N THR A 388 -3.63 -27.80 -1.47
CA THR A 388 -3.23 -26.62 -2.24
C THR A 388 -4.33 -26.32 -3.24
N ILE A 389 -4.85 -25.11 -3.21
CA ILE A 389 -6.02 -24.71 -3.98
C ILE A 389 -5.72 -23.38 -4.68
N HIS A 390 -6.00 -23.33 -6.00
CA HIS A 390 -5.90 -22.08 -6.77
C HIS A 390 -7.19 -21.28 -6.61
N ASP A 391 -7.07 -20.10 -5.98
CA ASP A 391 -8.24 -19.29 -5.60
C ASP A 391 -8.60 -18.22 -6.63
N GLY A 392 -7.74 -17.94 -7.60
CA GLY A 392 -8.01 -17.03 -8.71
C GLY A 392 -6.84 -16.12 -9.08
N THR A 393 -7.09 -15.21 -10.01
CA THR A 393 -6.06 -14.29 -10.51
C THR A 393 -6.63 -12.91 -10.75
N PHE A 394 -5.96 -11.89 -10.26
CA PHE A 394 -6.19 -10.50 -10.64
C PHE A 394 -5.23 -10.07 -11.73
N TYR A 395 -5.64 -9.09 -12.54
CA TYR A 395 -4.73 -8.37 -13.43
C TYR A 395 -5.17 -6.92 -13.59
N ASN A 396 -4.17 -6.04 -13.66
CA ASN A 396 -4.36 -4.63 -13.97
C ASN A 396 -3.47 -4.27 -15.15
N THR A 397 -4.02 -3.54 -16.14
CA THR A 397 -3.25 -3.03 -17.27
C THR A 397 -3.53 -1.55 -17.49
N GLN A 398 -2.50 -0.80 -17.86
CA GLN A 398 -2.63 0.59 -18.21
C GLN A 398 -1.79 0.89 -19.46
N TRP A 399 -2.40 1.54 -20.44
CA TRP A 399 -1.72 2.06 -21.61
C TRP A 399 -1.98 3.56 -21.72
N THR A 400 -0.91 4.35 -21.62
CA THR A 400 -0.96 5.81 -21.60
C THR A 400 -0.12 6.37 -22.74
N ASN A 401 -0.70 7.26 -23.54
CA ASN A 401 -0.02 8.01 -24.58
C ASN A 401 -0.08 9.48 -24.22
N THR A 402 1.05 10.18 -24.28
CA THR A 402 1.17 11.60 -23.93
C THR A 402 1.85 12.37 -25.04
N LEU A 403 1.38 13.58 -25.29
CA LEU A 403 2.05 14.61 -26.08
C LEU A 403 2.11 15.87 -25.23
N ASP A 404 3.31 16.31 -24.88
CA ASP A 404 3.59 17.53 -24.15
C ASP A 404 4.33 18.50 -25.09
N LEU A 405 3.89 19.77 -25.13
CA LEU A 405 4.48 20.86 -25.91
C LEU A 405 4.78 22.01 -24.97
N THR A 406 5.93 22.64 -25.11
CA THR A 406 6.30 23.84 -24.34
C THR A 406 6.94 24.87 -25.25
N HIS A 407 6.50 26.14 -25.15
CA HIS A 407 7.04 27.26 -25.93
C HIS A 407 7.23 28.48 -25.04
N ALA A 408 8.35 29.15 -25.20
CA ALA A 408 8.66 30.39 -24.49
C ALA A 408 8.38 31.62 -25.39
N PHE A 409 7.43 32.46 -24.99
CA PHE A 409 7.03 33.68 -25.72
C PHE A 409 7.70 34.89 -25.10
N ASP A 410 8.56 35.58 -25.85
CA ASP A 410 9.08 36.87 -25.42
C ASP A 410 8.02 37.99 -25.72
N ILE A 411 7.42 38.47 -24.67
CA ILE A 411 6.42 39.56 -24.72
C ILE A 411 6.88 40.82 -23.98
N GLY A 412 8.21 40.90 -23.64
CA GLY A 412 8.80 42.06 -22.98
C GLY A 412 8.64 42.06 -21.44
N LEU A 413 8.36 40.90 -20.80
CA LEU A 413 8.46 40.71 -19.35
C LEU A 413 9.92 40.46 -18.95
N SER A 414 10.19 40.29 -17.64
CA SER A 414 11.54 40.04 -17.13
C SER A 414 12.14 38.70 -17.64
N GLU A 415 11.28 37.74 -17.89
CA GLU A 415 11.60 36.47 -18.57
C GLU A 415 10.50 36.14 -19.59
N PRO A 416 10.78 35.32 -20.64
CA PRO A 416 9.76 34.84 -21.55
C PRO A 416 8.63 34.11 -20.84
N VAL A 417 7.41 34.31 -21.30
CA VAL A 417 6.23 33.56 -20.81
C VAL A 417 6.32 32.13 -21.28
N ASN A 418 6.41 31.19 -20.35
CA ASN A 418 6.42 29.76 -20.66
C ASN A 418 4.99 29.25 -20.76
N VAL A 419 4.62 28.72 -21.92
CA VAL A 419 3.30 28.13 -22.18
C VAL A 419 3.50 26.65 -22.48
N ALA A 420 2.92 25.80 -21.64
CA ALA A 420 2.91 24.35 -21.86
C ALA A 420 1.48 23.86 -22.11
N ALA A 421 1.32 22.97 -23.09
CA ALA A 421 0.05 22.33 -23.42
C ALA A 421 0.28 20.85 -23.69
N GLY A 422 -0.69 20.03 -23.36
CA GLY A 422 -0.55 18.60 -23.64
C GLY A 422 -1.86 17.86 -23.75
N LEU A 423 -1.72 16.68 -24.36
CA LEU A 423 -2.78 15.70 -24.57
C LEU A 423 -2.38 14.38 -23.94
N GLU A 424 -3.34 13.70 -23.33
CA GLU A 424 -3.16 12.33 -22.80
C GLU A 424 -4.34 11.46 -23.20
N PHE A 425 -4.03 10.27 -23.71
CA PHE A 425 -5.01 9.19 -23.88
C PHE A 425 -4.57 8.02 -23.03
N ARG A 426 -5.49 7.52 -22.16
CA ARG A 426 -5.22 6.38 -21.28
C ARG A 426 -6.34 5.34 -21.42
N HIS A 427 -5.91 4.09 -21.58
CA HIS A 427 -6.76 2.91 -21.54
C HIS A 427 -6.39 2.06 -20.32
N GLU A 428 -7.36 1.72 -19.49
CA GLU A 428 -7.18 0.94 -18.27
C GLU A 428 -8.06 -0.30 -18.31
N THR A 429 -7.55 -1.40 -17.75
CA THR A 429 -8.32 -2.64 -17.56
C THR A 429 -7.99 -3.24 -16.21
N PHE A 430 -9.01 -3.59 -15.43
CA PHE A 430 -8.91 -4.44 -14.26
C PHE A 430 -9.72 -5.71 -14.50
N GLY A 431 -9.22 -6.86 -14.05
CA GLY A 431 -9.97 -8.10 -14.21
C GLY A 431 -9.69 -9.14 -13.13
N ILE A 432 -10.70 -9.97 -12.93
CA ILE A 432 -10.69 -11.12 -12.04
C ILE A 432 -10.90 -12.37 -12.88
N ARG A 433 -10.08 -13.38 -12.65
CA ARG A 433 -10.28 -14.73 -13.21
C ARG A 433 -10.61 -15.69 -12.08
N ALA A 434 -11.58 -16.58 -12.34
CA ALA A 434 -12.00 -17.59 -11.39
C ALA A 434 -10.84 -18.53 -11.00
N GLY A 435 -10.90 -19.01 -9.77
CA GLY A 435 -10.09 -20.10 -9.27
C GLY A 435 -10.59 -21.47 -9.75
N GLU A 436 -10.03 -22.52 -9.19
CA GLU A 436 -10.49 -23.88 -9.46
C GLU A 436 -11.80 -24.21 -8.70
N PRO A 437 -12.64 -25.18 -9.16
CA PRO A 437 -13.91 -25.48 -8.52
C PRO A 437 -13.81 -25.80 -7.02
N ALA A 438 -12.72 -26.40 -6.56
CA ALA A 438 -12.50 -26.68 -5.15
C ALA A 438 -12.39 -25.41 -4.29
N SER A 439 -12.00 -24.27 -4.90
CA SER A 439 -11.80 -23.00 -4.17
C SER A 439 -13.11 -22.33 -3.74
N TYR A 440 -14.21 -22.59 -4.46
CA TYR A 440 -15.52 -21.96 -4.21
C TYR A 440 -16.67 -22.99 -3.99
N TYR A 441 -16.34 -24.27 -3.85
CA TYR A 441 -17.35 -25.27 -3.51
C TYR A 441 -17.85 -25.09 -2.07
N GLY A 442 -19.15 -24.93 -1.87
CA GLY A 442 -19.75 -24.78 -0.53
C GLY A 442 -19.16 -23.60 0.26
N GLY A 443 -18.51 -23.89 1.38
CA GLY A 443 -17.85 -22.89 2.21
C GLY A 443 -16.50 -22.39 1.69
N GLY A 444 -16.05 -22.89 0.56
CA GLY A 444 -14.81 -22.47 -0.09
C GLY A 444 -13.53 -22.96 0.60
N THR A 445 -12.40 -22.47 0.09
CA THR A 445 -11.08 -22.70 0.66
C THR A 445 -10.98 -22.07 2.06
N GLN A 446 -10.35 -22.75 3.00
CA GLN A 446 -10.09 -22.21 4.34
C GLN A 446 -9.01 -21.14 4.29
N SER A 447 -9.30 -19.98 4.81
CA SER A 447 -8.68 -18.67 4.81
C SER A 447 -9.20 -17.74 3.71
N PHE A 448 -9.21 -18.15 2.46
CA PHE A 448 -9.62 -17.32 1.35
C PHE A 448 -10.64 -18.06 0.48
N TYR A 449 -11.84 -17.48 0.28
CA TYR A 449 -12.84 -18.04 -0.60
C TYR A 449 -12.45 -17.73 -2.04
N GLY A 450 -12.25 -18.78 -2.86
CA GLY A 450 -11.82 -18.59 -4.24
C GLY A 450 -12.87 -17.88 -5.10
N TYR A 451 -12.39 -17.13 -6.07
CA TYR A 451 -13.24 -16.43 -7.02
C TYR A 451 -14.00 -17.43 -7.91
N SER A 452 -15.30 -17.33 -7.89
CA SER A 452 -16.18 -18.15 -8.73
C SER A 452 -16.28 -17.55 -10.14
N PRO A 453 -16.82 -18.29 -11.14
CA PRO A 453 -17.08 -17.75 -12.47
C PRO A 453 -17.96 -16.49 -12.51
N ILE A 454 -18.76 -16.24 -11.46
CA ILE A 454 -19.59 -15.02 -11.36
C ILE A 454 -18.79 -13.80 -10.91
N ASP A 455 -17.75 -14.01 -10.07
CA ASP A 455 -16.82 -12.96 -9.68
C ASP A 455 -15.87 -12.58 -10.82
N ALA A 456 -15.69 -13.51 -11.78
CA ALA A 456 -14.82 -13.30 -12.92
C ALA A 456 -15.39 -12.23 -13.86
N GLY A 457 -14.55 -11.27 -14.21
CA GLY A 457 -14.96 -10.17 -15.09
C GLY A 457 -13.78 -9.34 -15.56
N SER A 458 -14.04 -8.45 -16.51
CA SER A 458 -13.06 -7.49 -17.02
C SER A 458 -13.71 -6.13 -17.14
N TYR A 459 -13.19 -5.18 -16.41
CA TYR A 459 -13.64 -3.79 -16.35
C TYR A 459 -12.66 -2.91 -17.11
N LYS A 460 -13.17 -2.03 -17.97
CA LYS A 460 -12.34 -1.21 -18.87
C LYS A 460 -12.78 0.23 -18.82
N ARG A 461 -11.83 1.14 -19.01
CA ARG A 461 -12.07 2.57 -19.06
C ARG A 461 -11.11 3.24 -20.01
N ASN A 462 -11.63 4.22 -20.76
CA ASN A 462 -10.84 5.17 -21.53
C ASN A 462 -10.89 6.53 -20.85
N ASN A 463 -9.77 7.23 -20.87
CA ASN A 463 -9.65 8.61 -20.46
C ASN A 463 -9.00 9.40 -21.60
N PHE A 464 -9.53 10.57 -21.89
CA PHE A 464 -8.89 11.58 -22.76
C PHE A 464 -8.77 12.88 -21.98
N SER A 465 -7.58 13.44 -21.94
CA SER A 465 -7.30 14.66 -21.19
C SER A 465 -6.53 15.66 -22.00
N GLN A 466 -6.72 16.93 -21.66
CA GLN A 466 -5.99 18.07 -22.21
C GLN A 466 -5.66 19.05 -21.09
N TYR A 467 -4.50 19.69 -21.18
CA TYR A 467 -4.11 20.71 -20.21
C TYR A 467 -3.45 21.91 -20.89
N LEU A 468 -3.52 23.05 -20.21
CA LEU A 468 -2.77 24.26 -20.48
C LEU A 468 -2.18 24.78 -19.17
N ASP A 469 -0.89 25.13 -19.22
CA ASP A 469 -0.12 25.64 -18.09
C ASP A 469 0.65 26.87 -18.58
N VAL A 470 0.56 27.98 -17.86
CA VAL A 470 1.21 29.26 -18.20
C VAL A 470 1.97 29.76 -17.00
N SER A 471 3.30 29.86 -17.16
CA SER A 471 4.21 30.38 -16.14
C SER A 471 4.90 31.65 -16.63
N PHE A 472 4.91 32.70 -15.83
CA PHE A 472 5.51 34.00 -16.16
C PHE A 472 6.01 34.75 -14.95
N LYS A 473 6.97 35.64 -15.18
CA LYS A 473 7.51 36.57 -14.19
C LYS A 473 7.15 38.00 -14.54
N PRO A 474 6.12 38.60 -13.86
CA PRO A 474 5.81 40.04 -14.02
C PRO A 474 6.98 40.94 -13.64
N THR A 475 7.80 40.50 -12.68
CA THR A 475 9.08 41.08 -12.26
C THR A 475 10.09 39.98 -12.00
N GLU A 476 11.39 40.26 -11.95
CA GLU A 476 12.44 39.29 -11.62
C GLU A 476 12.15 38.53 -10.32
N ALA A 477 11.57 39.23 -9.32
CA ALA A 477 11.28 38.67 -8.01
C ALA A 477 9.93 37.90 -7.91
N TRP A 478 9.04 37.98 -8.91
CA TRP A 478 7.69 37.43 -8.79
C TRP A 478 7.36 36.45 -9.90
N LEU A 479 7.21 35.20 -9.56
CA LEU A 479 6.77 34.11 -10.41
C LEU A 479 5.28 33.82 -10.18
N VAL A 480 4.52 33.67 -11.26
CA VAL A 480 3.12 33.24 -11.27
C VAL A 480 2.96 32.08 -12.25
N ASP A 481 2.27 31.03 -11.82
CA ASP A 481 2.00 29.83 -12.62
C ASP A 481 0.51 29.49 -12.51
N ALA A 482 -0.15 29.28 -13.64
CA ALA A 482 -1.58 28.99 -13.73
C ALA A 482 -1.84 27.81 -14.68
N ALA A 483 -2.50 26.77 -14.17
CA ALA A 483 -2.80 25.58 -14.93
C ALA A 483 -4.29 25.23 -14.91
N VAL A 484 -4.79 24.71 -16.03
CA VAL A 484 -6.12 24.11 -16.19
C VAL A 484 -5.99 22.77 -16.90
N ARG A 485 -6.74 21.77 -16.43
CA ARG A 485 -6.84 20.45 -17.07
C ARG A 485 -8.29 20.01 -17.14
N HIS A 486 -8.67 19.50 -18.29
CA HIS A 486 -9.98 18.88 -18.55
C HIS A 486 -9.77 17.42 -18.91
N GLU A 487 -10.56 16.53 -18.28
CA GLU A 487 -10.52 15.09 -18.53
C GLU A 487 -11.93 14.55 -18.79
N HIS A 488 -12.02 13.66 -19.76
CA HIS A 488 -13.23 12.90 -20.09
C HIS A 488 -12.99 11.40 -19.85
N TYR A 489 -13.82 10.81 -19.03
CA TYR A 489 -13.81 9.38 -18.68
C TYR A 489 -15.05 8.69 -19.27
N SER A 490 -14.86 7.51 -19.84
CA SER A 490 -15.94 6.73 -20.47
C SER A 490 -17.01 6.20 -19.52
N ASP A 491 -16.72 6.16 -18.20
CA ASP A 491 -17.60 5.61 -17.15
C ASP A 491 -18.35 6.69 -16.36
N PHE A 492 -17.70 7.76 -15.91
CA PHE A 492 -18.34 8.79 -15.06
C PHE A 492 -18.34 10.21 -15.65
N GLY A 493 -17.84 10.41 -16.88
CA GLY A 493 -17.94 11.67 -17.62
C GLY A 493 -16.79 12.64 -17.36
N ASN A 494 -17.10 13.94 -17.22
CA ASN A 494 -16.13 15.02 -17.30
C ASN A 494 -15.67 15.55 -15.94
N THR A 495 -14.41 15.97 -15.86
CA THR A 495 -13.84 16.70 -14.72
C THR A 495 -12.92 17.80 -15.23
N THR A 496 -12.98 18.98 -14.59
CA THR A 496 -12.07 20.11 -14.85
C THR A 496 -11.46 20.55 -13.54
N VAL A 497 -10.15 20.74 -13.52
CA VAL A 497 -9.38 21.18 -12.37
C VAL A 497 -8.48 22.34 -12.71
N PHE A 498 -8.17 23.16 -11.70
CA PHE A 498 -7.41 24.38 -11.81
C PHE A 498 -6.31 24.43 -10.76
N LYS A 499 -5.21 25.12 -11.06
CA LYS A 499 -4.14 25.44 -10.11
C LYS A 499 -3.65 26.86 -10.37
N LEU A 500 -3.41 27.61 -9.30
CA LEU A 500 -2.71 28.88 -9.31
C LEU A 500 -1.63 28.83 -8.24
N THR A 501 -0.39 29.04 -8.66
CA THR A 501 0.79 29.06 -7.79
C THR A 501 1.49 30.39 -7.94
N SER A 502 2.03 30.93 -6.87
CA SER A 502 2.80 32.16 -6.89
C SER A 502 3.97 32.06 -5.93
N ARG A 503 5.12 32.61 -6.32
CA ARG A 503 6.33 32.77 -5.51
C ARG A 503 6.82 34.20 -5.63
N TYR A 504 7.20 34.78 -4.49
CA TYR A 504 7.82 36.10 -4.43
C TYR A 504 9.12 36.02 -3.65
N ASP A 505 10.22 36.35 -4.30
CA ASP A 505 11.56 36.40 -3.74
C ASP A 505 11.83 37.82 -3.21
N PHE A 506 11.77 38.01 -1.87
CA PHE A 506 12.08 39.29 -1.23
C PHE A 506 13.57 39.57 -1.23
N SER A 507 14.38 38.52 -1.21
CA SER A 507 15.84 38.54 -1.32
C SER A 507 16.33 37.12 -1.64
N GLU A 508 17.61 36.94 -1.92
CA GLU A 508 18.24 35.61 -2.04
C GLU A 508 18.11 34.77 -0.75
N ALA A 509 17.93 35.43 0.40
CA ALA A 509 17.80 34.75 1.68
C ALA A 509 16.35 34.42 2.05
N PHE A 510 15.34 35.02 1.40
CA PHE A 510 13.94 34.82 1.81
C PHE A 510 12.95 34.92 0.65
N ALA A 511 12.16 33.87 0.51
CA ALA A 511 11.04 33.82 -0.42
C ALA A 511 9.75 33.30 0.25
N LEU A 512 8.59 33.75 -0.25
CA LEU A 512 7.27 33.23 0.06
C LEU A 512 6.67 32.58 -1.18
N ARG A 513 5.97 31.49 -0.97
CA ARG A 513 5.25 30.78 -2.02
C ARG A 513 3.86 30.34 -1.55
N GLY A 514 2.90 30.20 -2.49
CA GLY A 514 1.57 29.77 -2.13
C GLY A 514 0.82 29.20 -3.35
N THR A 515 -0.06 28.24 -3.09
CA THR A 515 -0.87 27.58 -4.12
C THR A 515 -2.32 27.49 -3.68
N ALA A 516 -3.23 27.69 -4.63
CA ALA A 516 -4.63 27.34 -4.54
C ALA A 516 -4.98 26.42 -5.71
N SER A 517 -5.50 25.23 -5.42
CA SER A 517 -5.82 24.25 -6.46
C SER A 517 -7.07 23.45 -6.18
N THR A 518 -7.68 22.94 -7.22
CA THR A 518 -8.68 21.88 -7.17
C THR A 518 -8.04 20.58 -7.67
N GLY A 519 -8.50 19.46 -7.15
CA GLY A 519 -8.04 18.15 -7.57
C GLY A 519 -9.17 17.15 -7.60
N PHE A 520 -8.91 16.01 -8.21
CA PHE A 520 -9.85 14.90 -8.20
C PHE A 520 -9.10 13.57 -8.25
N ARG A 521 -9.82 12.50 -7.91
CA ARG A 521 -9.41 11.12 -8.14
C ARG A 521 -10.57 10.35 -8.79
N ALA A 522 -10.28 9.70 -9.90
CA ALA A 522 -11.18 8.71 -10.48
C ALA A 522 -11.27 7.49 -9.55
N PRO A 523 -12.44 6.87 -9.36
CA PRO A 523 -12.49 5.55 -8.75
C PRO A 523 -11.56 4.60 -9.51
N THR A 524 -10.79 3.78 -8.84
CA THR A 524 -10.03 2.73 -9.54
C THR A 524 -11.00 1.70 -10.13
N LEU A 525 -10.64 1.07 -11.23
CA LEU A 525 -11.45 -0.02 -11.79
C LEU A 525 -11.56 -1.19 -10.80
N ALA A 526 -10.55 -1.36 -9.93
CA ALA A 526 -10.59 -2.35 -8.86
C ALA A 526 -11.63 -2.00 -7.80
N GLU A 527 -11.73 -0.75 -7.32
CA GLU A 527 -12.80 -0.32 -6.39
C GLU A 527 -14.20 -0.50 -7.02
N GLY A 528 -14.33 -0.26 -8.33
CA GLY A 528 -15.59 -0.39 -9.07
C GLY A 528 -15.99 -1.81 -9.40
N GLY A 529 -15.02 -2.72 -9.58
CA GLY A 529 -15.24 -4.06 -10.13
C GLY A 529 -14.92 -5.22 -9.17
N TYR A 530 -14.33 -4.95 -8.00
CA TYR A 530 -14.01 -6.02 -7.06
C TYR A 530 -15.26 -6.70 -6.52
N SER A 531 -15.29 -8.03 -6.68
CA SER A 531 -16.23 -8.96 -6.04
C SER A 531 -15.40 -9.98 -5.27
N GLY A 532 -15.83 -10.40 -4.11
CA GLY A 532 -15.13 -11.43 -3.36
C GLY A 532 -15.77 -11.71 -2.01
N ILE A 533 -15.38 -12.82 -1.39
CA ILE A 533 -15.87 -13.26 -0.10
C ILE A 533 -14.69 -13.48 0.82
N ASN A 534 -14.81 -12.95 2.03
CA ASN A 534 -13.86 -13.19 3.10
C ASN A 534 -14.41 -14.27 4.04
N VAL A 535 -13.62 -15.31 4.26
CA VAL A 535 -13.95 -16.43 5.16
C VAL A 535 -13.11 -16.35 6.41
N GLY A 536 -13.64 -15.69 7.44
CA GLY A 536 -13.06 -15.74 8.78
C GLY A 536 -13.29 -17.08 9.47
N PRO A 537 -12.63 -17.35 10.61
CA PRO A 537 -12.85 -18.58 11.40
C PRO A 537 -14.31 -18.78 11.84
N THR A 538 -15.08 -17.71 11.95
CA THR A 538 -16.50 -17.70 12.45
C THR A 538 -17.42 -16.78 11.67
N SER A 539 -16.94 -16.12 10.61
CA SER A 539 -17.71 -15.13 9.85
C SER A 539 -17.56 -15.33 8.35
N LEU A 540 -18.60 -14.96 7.63
CA LEU A 540 -18.62 -14.88 6.18
C LEU A 540 -19.08 -13.48 5.79
N SER A 541 -18.30 -12.78 4.95
CA SER A 541 -18.72 -11.47 4.44
C SER A 541 -18.36 -11.32 2.96
N GLY A 542 -19.30 -10.76 2.19
CA GLY A 542 -19.13 -10.47 0.77
C GLY A 542 -18.83 -9.01 0.52
N VAL A 543 -17.90 -8.72 -0.38
CA VAL A 543 -17.68 -7.40 -0.97
C VAL A 543 -18.36 -7.35 -2.32
N LEU A 544 -19.27 -6.41 -2.51
CA LEU A 544 -20.07 -6.28 -3.72
C LEU A 544 -19.50 -5.17 -4.63
N PRO A 545 -19.40 -5.40 -5.94
CA PRO A 545 -19.14 -4.31 -6.87
C PRO A 545 -20.21 -3.22 -6.74
N PRO A 546 -19.87 -1.95 -6.56
CA PRO A 546 -20.83 -0.87 -6.29
C PRO A 546 -21.92 -0.68 -7.33
N ALA A 547 -21.64 -0.96 -8.60
CA ALA A 547 -22.59 -0.87 -9.71
C ALA A 547 -23.36 -2.17 -9.99
N SER A 548 -23.16 -3.24 -9.19
CA SER A 548 -23.86 -4.50 -9.38
C SER A 548 -25.35 -4.38 -9.04
N ALA A 549 -26.17 -5.25 -9.62
CA ALA A 549 -27.61 -5.32 -9.30
C ALA A 549 -27.82 -5.64 -7.81
N ALA A 550 -26.95 -6.44 -7.21
CA ALA A 550 -26.96 -6.77 -5.79
C ALA A 550 -26.71 -5.54 -4.91
N ALA A 551 -25.71 -4.73 -5.24
CA ALA A 551 -25.43 -3.48 -4.54
C ALA A 551 -26.57 -2.45 -4.72
N ALA A 552 -27.13 -2.34 -5.93
CA ALA A 552 -28.25 -1.45 -6.23
C ALA A 552 -29.51 -1.78 -5.40
N ALA A 553 -29.79 -3.08 -5.14
CA ALA A 553 -30.90 -3.50 -4.29
C ALA A 553 -30.74 -3.08 -2.83
N LEU A 554 -29.49 -2.93 -2.35
CA LEU A 554 -29.17 -2.39 -1.03
C LEU A 554 -29.18 -0.86 -1.01
N GLY A 555 -29.44 -0.22 -2.15
CA GLY A 555 -29.48 1.23 -2.30
C GLY A 555 -28.10 1.84 -2.54
N PHE A 556 -27.07 1.05 -2.83
CA PHE A 556 -25.79 1.56 -3.29
C PHE A 556 -25.89 2.01 -4.76
N GLY A 557 -25.08 3.01 -5.11
CA GLY A 557 -24.92 3.45 -6.50
C GLY A 557 -23.49 3.19 -6.99
N GLY A 558 -23.26 3.35 -8.27
CA GLY A 558 -21.90 3.35 -8.81
C GLY A 558 -21.04 4.43 -8.18
N LEU A 559 -19.71 4.26 -8.24
CA LEU A 559 -18.78 5.21 -7.69
C LEU A 559 -18.63 6.44 -8.59
N GLY A 560 -18.63 7.62 -7.96
CA GLY A 560 -18.27 8.87 -8.58
C GLY A 560 -16.85 9.32 -8.17
N PRO A 561 -16.29 10.35 -8.87
CA PRO A 561 -14.96 10.84 -8.55
C PRO A 561 -14.93 11.52 -7.17
N GLU A 562 -13.83 11.33 -6.46
CA GLU A 562 -13.48 12.17 -5.31
C GLU A 562 -13.04 13.54 -5.81
N LYS A 563 -13.36 14.60 -5.09
CA LYS A 563 -12.98 15.98 -5.43
C LYS A 563 -12.26 16.63 -4.26
N SER A 564 -11.18 17.37 -4.55
CA SER A 564 -10.45 18.10 -3.53
C SER A 564 -10.40 19.61 -3.80
N THR A 565 -10.14 20.35 -2.72
CA THR A 565 -9.76 21.75 -2.73
C THR A 565 -8.56 21.88 -1.81
N ASN A 566 -7.47 22.41 -2.36
CA ASN A 566 -6.17 22.46 -1.71
C ASN A 566 -5.68 23.90 -1.63
N PHE A 567 -5.07 24.25 -0.47
CA PHE A 567 -4.37 25.50 -0.24
C PHE A 567 -3.05 25.20 0.42
N SER A 568 -1.97 25.85 -0.04
CA SER A 568 -0.66 25.83 0.61
C SER A 568 -0.08 27.23 0.69
N LEU A 569 0.74 27.45 1.73
CA LEU A 569 1.53 28.66 1.95
C LEU A 569 2.87 28.24 2.54
N GLY A 570 3.95 28.66 1.91
CA GLY A 570 5.30 28.27 2.31
C GLY A 570 6.27 29.42 2.36
N ALA A 571 7.36 29.23 3.12
CA ALA A 571 8.50 30.08 3.19
C ALA A 571 9.79 29.30 2.89
N VAL A 572 10.68 29.88 2.10
CA VAL A 572 12.03 29.40 1.85
C VAL A 572 12.99 30.40 2.47
N ILE A 573 13.88 29.93 3.34
CA ILE A 573 14.78 30.77 4.12
C ILE A 573 16.20 30.21 3.96
N ASN A 574 17.13 30.99 3.42
CA ASN A 574 18.51 30.65 3.21
C ASN A 574 19.40 31.57 4.05
N PRO A 575 19.60 31.30 5.36
CA PRO A 575 20.38 32.19 6.24
C PRO A 575 21.86 32.25 5.84
N ALA A 576 22.34 31.19 5.18
CA ALA A 576 23.69 31.08 4.63
C ALA A 576 23.66 30.13 3.42
N SER A 577 24.67 30.11 2.58
CA SER A 577 24.76 29.25 1.39
C SER A 577 24.71 27.77 1.70
N ASN A 578 25.12 27.36 2.91
CA ASN A 578 25.13 26.01 3.41
C ASN A 578 23.98 25.71 4.39
N PHE A 579 23.00 26.59 4.52
CA PHE A 579 21.85 26.42 5.43
C PHE A 579 20.55 26.83 4.78
N THR A 580 19.68 25.88 4.54
CA THR A 580 18.35 26.09 3.96
C THR A 580 17.26 25.59 4.90
N ILE A 581 16.19 26.37 5.03
CA ILE A 581 14.97 26.01 5.78
C ILE A 581 13.77 26.19 4.85
N THR A 582 12.91 25.20 4.74
CA THR A 582 11.58 25.30 4.11
C THR A 582 10.49 24.99 5.13
N LEU A 583 9.44 25.82 5.11
CA LEU A 583 8.28 25.67 5.98
C LEU A 583 7.02 25.83 5.12
N ASP A 584 6.23 24.75 5.00
CA ASP A 584 5.06 24.71 4.13
C ASP A 584 3.81 24.28 4.91
N ALA A 585 2.87 25.20 5.10
CA ALA A 585 1.55 24.93 5.68
C ALA A 585 0.57 24.53 4.57
N TYR A 586 -0.31 23.57 4.84
CA TYR A 586 -1.26 23.07 3.85
C TYR A 586 -2.63 22.77 4.44
N GLN A 587 -3.64 22.85 3.58
CA GLN A 587 -4.99 22.34 3.84
C GLN A 587 -5.53 21.63 2.60
N ILE A 588 -5.98 20.40 2.76
CA ILE A 588 -6.60 19.57 1.73
C ILE A 588 -7.99 19.18 2.22
N THR A 589 -9.03 19.51 1.47
CA THR A 589 -10.41 19.10 1.78
C THR A 589 -10.90 18.18 0.66
N ILE A 590 -11.20 16.92 1.01
CA ILE A 590 -11.71 15.90 0.08
C ILE A 590 -13.19 15.70 0.33
N ARG A 591 -13.97 15.70 -0.74
CA ARG A 591 -15.40 15.37 -0.78
C ARG A 591 -15.58 14.05 -1.52
N ASN A 592 -16.61 13.29 -1.13
CA ASN A 592 -16.95 12.00 -1.75
C ASN A 592 -15.78 11.00 -1.68
N ARG A 593 -15.00 11.01 -0.59
CA ARG A 593 -13.91 10.04 -0.42
C ARG A 593 -14.46 8.62 -0.49
N ILE A 594 -13.83 7.79 -1.33
CA ILE A 594 -14.16 6.39 -1.49
C ILE A 594 -13.54 5.59 -0.35
N MET A 595 -14.36 4.73 0.24
CA MET A 595 -13.98 3.84 1.33
C MET A 595 -14.81 2.56 1.25
N THR A 596 -14.37 1.51 1.92
CA THR A 596 -15.21 0.35 2.20
C THR A 596 -16.29 0.75 3.20
N SER A 597 -17.54 0.40 2.94
CA SER A 597 -18.64 0.58 3.91
C SER A 597 -18.43 -0.28 5.15
N THR A 598 -19.17 0.02 6.21
CA THR A 598 -19.32 -0.97 7.29
C THR A 598 -19.93 -2.26 6.75
N THR A 599 -19.79 -3.36 7.50
CA THR A 599 -20.42 -4.63 7.16
C THR A 599 -21.90 -4.60 7.60
N PHE A 600 -22.81 -4.78 6.64
CA PHE A 600 -24.24 -4.90 6.89
C PHE A 600 -24.60 -6.37 7.02
N SER A 601 -25.18 -6.76 8.15
CA SER A 601 -25.51 -8.14 8.42
C SER A 601 -26.99 -8.44 8.08
N GLY A 602 -27.21 -9.52 7.37
CA GLY A 602 -28.52 -10.14 7.17
C GLY A 602 -28.64 -11.40 8.02
N PHE A 603 -29.86 -11.79 8.34
CA PHE A 603 -30.17 -13.00 9.11
C PHE A 603 -31.12 -13.88 8.34
N GLN A 604 -30.95 -15.21 8.50
CA GLN A 604 -31.89 -16.21 8.03
C GLN A 604 -32.39 -17.00 9.23
N GLY A 605 -33.70 -17.22 9.31
CA GLY A 605 -34.33 -18.02 10.35
C GLY A 605 -34.85 -17.22 11.56
N ASP A 606 -35.49 -17.90 12.47
CA ASP A 606 -36.02 -17.33 13.70
C ASP A 606 -34.89 -17.07 14.69
N ARG A 607 -34.95 -15.93 15.37
CA ARG A 607 -33.99 -15.53 16.38
C ARG A 607 -34.36 -16.14 17.73
N CYS A 608 -33.86 -17.32 18.01
CA CYS A 608 -33.99 -17.90 19.35
C CYS A 608 -32.99 -17.32 20.35
N PRO A 609 -33.32 -17.18 21.64
CA PRO A 609 -32.39 -16.77 22.67
C PRO A 609 -31.16 -17.69 22.71
N ALA A 610 -29.99 -17.13 22.96
CA ALA A 610 -28.76 -17.90 23.09
C ALA A 610 -28.92 -18.96 24.19
N GLY A 611 -28.68 -20.23 23.84
CA GLY A 611 -28.89 -21.36 24.76
C GLY A 611 -30.30 -21.95 24.74
N TYR A 612 -31.19 -21.52 23.84
CA TYR A 612 -32.51 -22.13 23.69
C TYR A 612 -32.40 -23.59 23.22
N ALA A 613 -32.80 -24.49 24.07
CA ALA A 613 -32.82 -25.94 23.79
C ALA A 613 -34.24 -26.46 23.47
N GLY A 614 -35.26 -25.56 23.37
CA GLY A 614 -36.64 -25.91 23.12
C GLY A 614 -36.96 -26.11 21.63
N THR A 615 -38.01 -26.89 21.38
CA THR A 615 -38.56 -27.10 20.01
C THR A 615 -39.71 -26.17 19.68
N ASN A 616 -40.06 -25.24 20.57
CA ASN A 616 -41.20 -24.34 20.44
C ASN A 616 -40.77 -23.03 19.75
N ALA A 617 -41.01 -22.93 18.46
CA ALA A 617 -40.75 -21.74 17.66
C ALA A 617 -41.47 -20.46 18.19
N ALA A 618 -42.52 -20.58 18.99
CA ALA A 618 -43.21 -19.44 19.60
C ALA A 618 -42.43 -18.78 20.76
N GLU A 619 -41.39 -19.41 21.29
CA GLU A 619 -40.50 -18.86 22.30
C GLU A 619 -39.29 -18.14 21.71
N CYS A 620 -39.03 -18.36 20.43
CA CYS A 620 -38.10 -17.55 19.65
C CYS A 620 -38.81 -16.23 19.30
N LEU A 621 -38.12 -15.11 19.28
CA LEU A 621 -38.68 -13.86 18.78
C LEU A 621 -39.27 -14.14 17.39
N PRO A 622 -40.60 -14.02 17.22
CA PRO A 622 -41.21 -14.27 15.93
C PRO A 622 -40.56 -13.35 14.92
N TYR A 623 -40.35 -13.87 13.78
CA TYR A 623 -39.91 -13.15 12.59
C TYR A 623 -41.02 -12.16 12.23
N ASP A 624 -41.03 -10.99 12.87
CA ASP A 624 -42.07 -9.98 12.68
C ASP A 624 -41.76 -9.23 11.37
N ALA A 625 -42.54 -9.58 10.34
CA ALA A 625 -42.44 -9.00 9.01
C ALA A 625 -42.50 -7.46 8.99
N ASP A 626 -43.18 -6.88 9.98
CA ASP A 626 -43.38 -5.45 10.08
C ASP A 626 -42.26 -4.73 10.86
N LYS A 627 -41.55 -5.42 11.74
CA LYS A 627 -40.47 -4.86 12.56
C LYS A 627 -39.08 -5.09 12.03
N TYR A 628 -38.90 -6.13 11.26
CA TYR A 628 -37.65 -6.34 10.55
C TYR A 628 -37.88 -5.82 9.16
N ALA A 629 -37.03 -4.98 8.73
CA ALA A 629 -36.84 -4.87 7.32
C ALA A 629 -36.37 -6.25 6.82
N ILE A 630 -37.32 -7.23 6.75
CA ILE A 630 -37.10 -8.52 6.06
C ILE A 630 -36.41 -8.29 4.73
N TYR A 631 -36.74 -7.17 4.11
CA TYR A 631 -36.07 -6.65 2.94
C TYR A 631 -34.56 -6.52 3.11
N ASN A 632 -34.07 -5.99 4.20
CA ASN A 632 -32.63 -5.80 4.38
C ASN A 632 -31.93 -7.14 4.53
N GLN A 633 -32.54 -8.09 5.26
CA GLN A 633 -31.96 -9.41 5.43
C GLN A 633 -31.99 -10.22 4.15
N LEU A 634 -33.13 -10.25 3.47
CA LEU A 634 -33.30 -10.95 2.21
C LEU A 634 -32.46 -10.30 1.10
N ALA A 635 -32.40 -8.97 1.07
CA ALA A 635 -31.57 -8.24 0.13
C ALA A 635 -30.06 -8.51 0.38
N VAL A 636 -29.62 -8.49 1.65
CA VAL A 636 -28.23 -8.81 2.00
C VAL A 636 -27.89 -10.25 1.66
N LEU A 637 -28.74 -11.20 2.05
CA LEU A 637 -28.56 -12.61 1.72
C LEU A 637 -28.56 -12.85 0.21
N GLY A 638 -29.43 -12.18 -0.53
CA GLY A 638 -29.48 -12.26 -1.97
C GLY A 638 -28.29 -11.65 -2.67
N ALA A 639 -27.80 -10.55 -2.12
CA ALA A 639 -26.60 -9.92 -2.63
C ALA A 639 -25.37 -10.82 -2.44
N VAL A 640 -25.21 -11.43 -1.26
CA VAL A 640 -24.16 -12.42 -1.00
C VAL A 640 -24.33 -13.65 -1.89
N ASN A 641 -25.57 -14.16 -2.03
CA ASN A 641 -25.86 -15.27 -2.94
C ASN A 641 -25.51 -14.96 -4.40
N GLY A 642 -25.83 -13.75 -4.85
CA GLY A 642 -25.46 -13.30 -6.20
C GLY A 642 -23.95 -13.28 -6.39
N ALA A 643 -23.22 -12.75 -5.41
CA ALA A 643 -21.75 -12.72 -5.41
C ALA A 643 -21.12 -14.13 -5.36
N LEU A 644 -21.77 -15.09 -4.68
CA LEU A 644 -21.30 -16.48 -4.58
C LEU A 644 -21.72 -17.40 -5.74
N GLY A 645 -22.33 -16.87 -6.78
CA GLY A 645 -22.73 -17.68 -7.93
C GLY A 645 -24.06 -18.40 -7.77
N GLY A 646 -24.88 -17.99 -6.82
CA GLY A 646 -26.23 -18.48 -6.67
C GLY A 646 -27.10 -18.13 -7.87
N SER A 647 -28.01 -19.07 -8.25
CA SER A 647 -28.95 -18.89 -9.36
C SER A 647 -30.08 -17.89 -9.07
N SER A 648 -30.10 -17.28 -7.87
CA SER A 648 -31.15 -16.34 -7.50
C SER A 648 -30.84 -14.94 -8.04
N SER A 649 -31.59 -14.50 -9.04
CA SER A 649 -31.72 -13.08 -9.31
C SER A 649 -32.41 -12.42 -8.10
N LEU A 650 -32.13 -11.12 -7.86
CA LEU A 650 -32.83 -10.34 -6.82
C LEU A 650 -34.36 -10.41 -6.90
N THR A 651 -34.90 -10.69 -8.07
CA THR A 651 -36.33 -10.93 -8.30
C THR A 651 -36.83 -12.24 -7.69
N SER A 652 -35.98 -13.25 -7.48
CA SER A 652 -36.35 -14.51 -6.81
C SER A 652 -36.32 -14.38 -5.28
N LEU A 653 -35.77 -13.34 -4.73
CA LEU A 653 -35.81 -13.03 -3.30
C LEU A 653 -37.21 -12.62 -2.81
N ALA A 654 -38.02 -12.03 -3.68
CA ALA A 654 -39.45 -11.77 -3.39
C ALA A 654 -40.23 -13.06 -3.17
N GLY A 655 -39.69 -14.21 -3.54
CA GLY A 655 -40.29 -15.53 -3.39
C GLY A 655 -39.65 -16.44 -2.33
N ALA A 656 -38.86 -15.91 -1.42
CA ALA A 656 -38.35 -16.42 -0.13
C ALA A 656 -37.91 -17.90 0.02
N THR A 657 -38.06 -18.76 -0.98
CA THR A 657 -37.86 -20.21 -0.81
C THR A 657 -36.62 -20.79 -1.49
N ALA A 658 -35.85 -19.99 -2.22
CA ALA A 658 -34.75 -20.48 -3.04
C ALA A 658 -33.42 -19.75 -2.84
N ILE A 659 -32.98 -19.53 -1.60
CA ILE A 659 -31.60 -19.11 -1.33
C ILE A 659 -30.72 -20.34 -1.53
N PRO A 660 -29.75 -20.32 -2.44
CA PRO A 660 -28.87 -21.46 -2.65
C PRO A 660 -28.16 -21.85 -1.36
N THR A 661 -28.16 -23.13 -1.09
CA THR A 661 -27.75 -23.71 0.18
C THR A 661 -26.25 -23.51 0.53
N TYR A 662 -25.41 -23.29 -0.46
CA TYR A 662 -23.97 -23.16 -0.23
C TYR A 662 -23.53 -21.81 0.36
N VAL A 663 -24.32 -20.75 0.21
CA VAL A 663 -24.04 -19.45 0.84
C VAL A 663 -24.15 -19.52 2.35
N LEU A 664 -24.86 -20.49 2.84
CA LEU A 664 -25.20 -20.66 4.25
C LEU A 664 -24.28 -21.67 4.95
N TYR A 665 -23.07 -21.88 4.45
CA TYR A 665 -22.11 -22.75 5.11
C TYR A 665 -21.27 -22.00 6.12
N ARG A 666 -21.04 -22.63 7.28
CA ARG A 666 -20.06 -22.18 8.26
C ARG A 666 -18.66 -22.52 7.80
N ALA A 667 -17.64 -21.88 8.41
CA ALA A 667 -16.24 -22.18 8.12
C ALA A 667 -15.87 -23.66 8.31
N ASN A 668 -16.61 -24.41 9.14
CA ASN A 668 -16.45 -25.85 9.35
C ASN A 668 -17.16 -26.73 8.31
N GLY A 669 -17.76 -26.15 7.27
CA GLY A 669 -18.50 -26.85 6.23
C GLY A 669 -19.95 -27.20 6.59
N ASP A 670 -20.44 -26.83 7.78
CA ASP A 670 -21.84 -27.01 8.15
C ASP A 670 -22.73 -25.94 7.53
N ARG A 671 -23.96 -26.32 7.13
CA ARG A 671 -24.94 -25.37 6.66
C ARG A 671 -25.31 -24.40 7.77
N GLU A 672 -25.25 -23.11 7.49
CA GLU A 672 -25.74 -22.07 8.39
C GLU A 672 -27.27 -22.05 8.32
N THR A 673 -27.93 -22.36 9.41
CA THR A 673 -29.41 -22.39 9.48
C THR A 673 -29.99 -21.16 10.18
N ASP A 674 -29.17 -20.44 10.93
CA ASP A 674 -29.58 -19.34 11.81
C ASP A 674 -28.51 -18.21 11.90
N GLY A 675 -27.54 -18.21 10.97
CA GLY A 675 -26.41 -17.30 11.00
C GLY A 675 -26.67 -15.93 10.37
N SER A 676 -25.76 -15.02 10.67
CA SER A 676 -25.65 -13.74 10.00
C SER A 676 -24.61 -13.79 8.91
N ILE A 677 -24.95 -13.23 7.75
CA ILE A 677 -24.02 -13.01 6.64
C ILE A 677 -23.85 -11.53 6.48
N GLY A 678 -22.59 -11.10 6.36
CA GLY A 678 -22.24 -9.71 6.16
C GLY A 678 -22.02 -9.37 4.69
N VAL A 679 -22.38 -8.16 4.30
CA VAL A 679 -21.98 -7.57 3.02
C VAL A 679 -21.44 -6.17 3.22
N GLN A 680 -20.52 -5.79 2.36
CA GLN A 680 -19.96 -4.44 2.28
C GLN A 680 -19.72 -4.07 0.82
N SER A 681 -19.52 -2.80 0.54
CA SER A 681 -19.21 -2.29 -0.79
C SER A 681 -18.31 -1.08 -0.68
N PHE A 682 -17.61 -0.74 -1.75
CA PHE A 682 -17.00 0.58 -1.84
C PHE A 682 -18.06 1.65 -2.06
N VAL A 683 -17.92 2.77 -1.35
CA VAL A 683 -18.90 3.86 -1.36
C VAL A 683 -18.21 5.22 -1.34
N ASN A 684 -18.82 6.23 -1.97
CA ASN A 684 -18.43 7.62 -1.79
C ASN A 684 -18.99 8.13 -0.44
N GLY A 685 -18.34 7.74 0.67
CA GLY A 685 -18.93 7.80 2.01
C GLY A 685 -18.60 9.04 2.83
N VAL A 686 -17.45 9.70 2.58
CA VAL A 686 -16.87 10.62 3.58
C VAL A 686 -16.43 11.95 2.97
N LYS A 687 -16.67 13.04 3.71
CA LYS A 687 -16.01 14.34 3.54
C LYS A 687 -14.98 14.51 4.64
N MET A 688 -13.71 14.75 4.27
CA MET A 688 -12.63 14.93 5.23
C MET A 688 -11.75 16.13 4.91
N ARG A 689 -11.02 16.59 5.92
CA ARG A 689 -10.04 17.67 5.82
C ARG A 689 -8.74 17.27 6.49
N THR A 690 -7.64 17.45 5.78
CA THR A 690 -6.27 17.32 6.29
C THR A 690 -5.63 18.69 6.34
N ARG A 691 -4.99 19.03 7.45
CA ARG A 691 -4.22 20.26 7.66
C ARG A 691 -2.89 19.92 8.29
N GLY A 692 -1.86 20.64 7.88
CA GLY A 692 -0.56 20.40 8.48
C GLY A 692 0.48 21.43 8.11
N ILE A 693 1.69 21.16 8.61
CA ILE A 693 2.91 21.94 8.36
C ILE A 693 4.04 20.94 8.13
N ASP A 694 4.75 21.10 7.03
CA ASP A 694 6.01 20.41 6.75
C ASP A 694 7.17 21.37 6.99
N LEU A 695 8.20 20.89 7.67
CA LEU A 695 9.46 21.61 7.92
C LEU A 695 10.62 20.76 7.44
N VAL A 696 11.52 21.37 6.67
CA VAL A 696 12.82 20.78 6.31
C VAL A 696 13.90 21.82 6.60
N ALA A 697 14.96 21.41 7.29
CA ALA A 697 16.13 22.22 7.54
C ALA A 697 17.37 21.39 7.23
N ASN A 698 18.21 21.88 6.32
CA ASN A 698 19.46 21.23 5.90
C ASN A 698 20.62 22.18 6.21
N TYR A 699 21.62 21.68 6.91
CA TYR A 699 22.85 22.39 7.20
C TYR A 699 24.06 21.49 6.95
N THR A 700 24.94 21.91 6.06
CA THR A 700 26.19 21.23 5.74
C THR A 700 27.36 22.04 6.23
N THR A 701 28.33 21.41 6.90
CA THR A 701 29.55 22.09 7.34
C THR A 701 30.78 21.22 7.12
N ASP A 702 31.87 21.87 6.72
CA ASP A 702 33.19 21.27 6.63
C ASP A 702 33.97 21.59 7.92
N LEU A 703 34.39 20.53 8.62
CA LEU A 703 35.18 20.63 9.86
C LEU A 703 36.70 20.51 9.61
N GLY A 704 37.13 20.72 8.36
CA GLY A 704 38.54 20.60 7.96
C GLY A 704 39.05 19.16 8.12
N ASP A 705 40.13 18.97 8.88
CA ASP A 705 40.75 17.66 9.11
C ASP A 705 39.80 16.63 9.79
N MET A 706 38.69 17.07 10.35
CA MET A 706 37.67 16.21 10.96
C MET A 706 36.53 15.82 9.98
N GLY A 707 36.65 16.21 8.71
CA GLY A 707 35.71 15.82 7.67
C GLY A 707 34.45 16.68 7.58
N LYS A 708 33.43 16.17 6.88
CA LYS A 708 32.20 16.88 6.54
C LYS A 708 31.01 16.35 7.35
N VAL A 709 30.13 17.27 7.79
CA VAL A 709 28.91 16.92 8.53
C VAL A 709 27.70 17.50 7.80
N ASP A 710 26.73 16.65 7.51
CA ASP A 710 25.41 17.03 7.02
C ASP A 710 24.38 16.80 8.14
N LEU A 711 23.67 17.86 8.50
CA LEU A 711 22.59 17.86 9.47
C LEU A 711 21.27 18.09 8.73
N THR A 712 20.34 17.17 8.87
CA THR A 712 19.00 17.31 8.30
C THR A 712 17.96 17.16 9.40
N TYR A 713 17.09 18.15 9.55
CA TYR A 713 15.90 18.05 10.39
C TYR A 713 14.66 18.15 9.53
N THR A 714 13.83 17.11 9.57
CA THR A 714 12.54 17.08 8.88
C THR A 714 11.43 16.85 9.89
N ALA A 715 10.31 17.56 9.76
CA ALA A 715 9.15 17.38 10.63
C ALA A 715 7.85 17.58 9.86
N ASN A 716 6.83 16.82 10.23
CA ASN A 716 5.47 16.97 9.75
C ASN A 716 4.51 17.03 10.95
N TYR A 717 3.71 18.09 10.99
CA TYR A 717 2.54 18.17 11.85
C TYR A 717 1.30 18.01 10.98
N ASN A 718 0.45 17.02 11.26
CA ASN A 718 -0.69 16.66 10.44
C ASN A 718 -1.93 16.36 11.28
N VAL A 719 -3.08 16.93 10.92
CA VAL A 719 -4.36 16.69 11.56
C VAL A 719 -5.41 16.36 10.51
N ASN A 720 -5.92 15.15 10.60
CA ASN A 720 -7.02 14.65 9.80
C ASN A 720 -8.33 14.83 10.56
N LYS A 721 -9.40 15.30 9.89
CA LYS A 721 -10.72 15.45 10.46
C LYS A 721 -11.80 15.03 9.47
N VAL A 722 -12.66 14.13 9.89
CA VAL A 722 -13.92 13.80 9.20
C VAL A 722 -14.91 14.93 9.44
N LEU A 723 -15.43 15.52 8.36
CA LEU A 723 -16.34 16.66 8.39
C LEU A 723 -17.81 16.24 8.18
N GLY A 724 -18.03 15.07 7.63
CA GLY A 724 -19.36 14.53 7.37
C GLY A 724 -19.27 13.15 6.74
N VAL A 725 -20.33 12.41 6.88
CA VAL A 725 -20.50 11.04 6.38
C VAL A 725 -21.85 10.99 5.68
N ASN A 726 -21.91 10.29 4.57
CA ASN A 726 -23.17 10.06 3.87
C ASN A 726 -24.05 9.13 4.70
N GLY A 727 -25.35 9.41 4.73
CA GLY A 727 -26.33 8.60 5.43
C GLY A 727 -26.48 7.21 4.80
N LEU A 728 -27.08 6.30 5.56
CA LEU A 728 -27.47 4.99 5.07
C LEU A 728 -28.51 5.11 3.96
N PRO A 729 -28.40 4.29 2.90
CA PRO A 729 -29.53 4.06 2.01
C PRO A 729 -30.77 3.60 2.79
N SER A 730 -31.96 4.05 2.37
CA SER A 730 -33.22 3.71 3.04
C SER A 730 -33.46 2.20 3.14
N ALA A 731 -32.96 1.45 2.15
CA ALA A 731 -33.03 -0.01 2.14
C ALA A 731 -32.26 -0.70 3.29
N LEU A 732 -31.23 -0.04 3.84
CA LEU A 732 -30.38 -0.57 4.92
C LEU A 732 -30.75 -0.01 6.29
N TYR A 733 -31.68 0.95 6.36
CA TYR A 733 -32.10 1.52 7.62
C TYR A 733 -33.02 0.58 8.40
N SER A 734 -32.56 0.11 9.55
CA SER A 734 -33.37 -0.68 10.48
C SER A 734 -33.02 -0.31 11.91
N SER A 735 -34.00 0.26 12.61
CA SER A 735 -33.84 0.61 14.03
C SER A 735 -33.80 -0.63 14.94
N THR A 736 -34.15 -1.81 14.43
CA THR A 736 -34.31 -3.03 15.23
C THR A 736 -33.15 -4.00 15.05
N ILE A 737 -32.60 -4.14 13.83
CA ILE A 737 -31.50 -5.08 13.53
C ILE A 737 -30.14 -4.47 13.85
N ASN A 738 -29.95 -3.20 13.49
CA ASN A 738 -28.74 -2.45 13.74
C ASN A 738 -29.08 -1.09 14.39
N PRO A 739 -29.55 -1.08 15.62
CA PRO A 739 -30.09 0.15 16.26
C PRO A 739 -29.04 1.26 16.45
N GLY A 740 -27.77 0.95 16.31
CA GLY A 740 -26.66 1.92 16.34
C GLY A 740 -26.09 2.29 14.98
N LEU A 741 -26.57 1.70 13.90
CA LEU A 741 -26.02 1.89 12.57
C LEU A 741 -26.76 3.06 11.88
N THR A 742 -26.18 4.23 11.89
CA THR A 742 -26.77 5.46 11.35
C THR A 742 -26.02 6.01 10.12
N ALA A 743 -24.90 5.41 9.75
CA ALA A 743 -24.03 5.88 8.67
C ALA A 743 -23.42 4.73 7.87
N LEU A 744 -23.05 5.01 6.61
CA LEU A 744 -22.36 4.08 5.70
C LEU A 744 -21.01 3.60 6.22
N VAL A 745 -20.37 4.39 7.07
CA VAL A 745 -19.06 4.12 7.66
C VAL A 745 -19.19 4.26 9.16
N ASP A 746 -18.67 3.32 9.93
CA ASP A 746 -18.79 3.28 11.38
C ASP A 746 -17.84 4.25 12.09
N SER A 747 -18.07 4.45 13.40
CA SER A 747 -17.27 5.35 14.22
C SER A 747 -15.84 4.89 14.44
N SER A 748 -15.55 3.59 14.39
CA SER A 748 -14.19 3.07 14.51
C SER A 748 -13.34 3.47 13.30
N SER A 749 -13.91 3.36 12.09
CA SER A 749 -13.27 3.82 10.85
C SER A 749 -12.97 5.33 10.86
N PHE A 750 -13.83 6.17 11.49
CA PHE A 750 -13.53 7.61 11.64
C PHE A 750 -12.34 7.85 12.55
N VAL A 751 -12.30 7.15 13.68
CA VAL A 751 -11.17 7.27 14.62
C VAL A 751 -9.87 6.81 13.96
N GLU A 752 -9.91 5.77 13.16
CA GLU A 752 -8.75 5.35 12.39
C GLU A 752 -8.29 6.42 11.38
N LEU A 753 -9.21 7.03 10.64
CA LEU A 753 -8.88 8.11 9.71
C LEU A 753 -8.26 9.33 10.43
N GLU A 754 -8.73 9.68 11.63
CA GLU A 754 -8.32 10.87 12.36
C GLU A 754 -7.10 10.63 13.26
N HIS A 755 -6.88 9.39 13.75
CA HIS A 755 -5.96 9.12 14.85
C HIS A 755 -4.96 7.99 14.63
N SER A 756 -5.05 7.21 13.54
CA SER A 756 -4.05 6.17 13.23
C SER A 756 -2.77 6.71 12.57
N THR A 757 -2.77 7.99 12.18
CA THR A 757 -1.59 8.70 11.67
C THR A 757 -1.03 9.60 12.78
N PRO A 758 0.28 9.58 13.07
CA PRO A 758 0.88 10.48 14.06
C PRO A 758 0.59 11.94 13.73
N LYS A 759 0.09 12.71 14.71
CA LYS A 759 -0.12 14.15 14.53
C LYS A 759 1.18 14.91 14.36
N PHE A 760 2.23 14.44 15.01
CA PHE A 760 3.56 14.98 14.85
C PHE A 760 4.56 13.85 14.63
N ARG A 761 5.38 13.99 13.62
CA ARG A 761 6.52 13.14 13.32
C ARG A 761 7.71 14.04 12.97
N GLY A 762 8.84 13.76 13.59
CA GLY A 762 10.10 14.49 13.32
C GLY A 762 11.25 13.51 13.16
N THR A 763 12.20 13.84 12.30
CA THR A 763 13.42 13.06 12.10
C THR A 763 14.61 14.00 12.10
N PHE A 764 15.59 13.72 12.95
CA PHE A 764 16.87 14.41 12.96
C PHE A 764 17.95 13.44 12.51
N ASN A 765 18.64 13.79 11.43
CA ASN A 765 19.69 12.98 10.83
C ASN A 765 21.03 13.72 10.91
N VAL A 766 22.06 13.02 11.35
CA VAL A 766 23.46 13.45 11.37
C VAL A 766 24.24 12.49 10.50
N PHE A 767 24.77 12.97 9.40
CA PHE A 767 25.71 12.20 8.58
C PHE A 767 27.09 12.84 8.70
N TRP A 768 28.08 12.07 9.13
CA TRP A 768 29.46 12.48 9.25
C TRP A 768 30.34 11.61 8.37
N ALA A 769 31.11 12.25 7.50
CA ALA A 769 32.10 11.61 6.62
C ALA A 769 33.50 12.14 6.94
N TRP A 770 34.40 11.24 7.31
CA TRP A 770 35.80 11.55 7.67
C TRP A 770 36.73 10.53 7.06
N ASP A 771 37.58 10.96 6.10
CA ASP A 771 38.48 10.11 5.34
C ASP A 771 37.71 8.86 4.80
N LYS A 772 38.03 7.66 5.28
CA LYS A 772 37.40 6.40 4.91
C LYS A 772 36.18 6.02 5.76
N LEU A 773 35.92 6.75 6.83
CA LEU A 773 34.84 6.46 7.77
C LEU A 773 33.60 7.30 7.43
N SER A 774 32.44 6.67 7.47
CA SER A 774 31.15 7.38 7.48
C SER A 774 30.29 6.90 8.63
N VAL A 775 29.59 7.82 9.29
CA VAL A 775 28.62 7.51 10.37
C VAL A 775 27.33 8.25 10.05
N ASN A 776 26.24 7.51 10.01
CA ASN A 776 24.89 8.03 9.90
C ASN A 776 24.12 7.72 11.18
N LEU A 777 23.64 8.75 11.87
CA LEU A 777 22.81 8.63 13.07
C LEU A 777 21.49 9.33 12.82
N ARG A 778 20.39 8.64 13.02
CA ARG A 778 19.05 9.18 12.83
C ARG A 778 18.21 8.95 14.06
N GLU A 779 17.55 9.98 14.54
CA GLU A 779 16.56 9.93 15.62
C GLU A 779 15.20 10.32 15.08
N SER A 780 14.22 9.42 15.19
CA SER A 780 12.86 9.62 14.72
C SER A 780 11.88 9.63 15.90
N TYR A 781 11.07 10.68 15.98
CA TYR A 781 9.99 10.80 16.95
C TYR A 781 8.62 10.58 16.29
N TYR A 782 7.78 9.80 16.95
CA TYR A 782 6.38 9.56 16.60
C TYR A 782 5.48 9.95 17.77
N SER A 783 4.51 10.85 17.57
CA SER A 783 3.50 11.14 18.58
C SER A 783 2.54 9.96 18.74
N GLU A 784 1.78 9.95 19.84
CA GLU A 784 0.77 8.92 20.12
C GLU A 784 -0.24 8.81 18.96
N VAL A 785 -0.59 7.56 18.61
CA VAL A 785 -1.71 7.20 17.75
C VAL A 785 -2.64 6.24 18.49
N TYR A 786 -3.90 6.12 18.03
CA TYR A 786 -4.81 5.13 18.56
C TYR A 786 -5.90 4.76 17.55
N ALA A 787 -6.49 3.60 17.73
CA ALA A 787 -7.71 3.15 17.09
C ALA A 787 -8.77 2.82 18.15
N LEU A 788 -10.02 2.69 17.72
CA LEU A 788 -11.08 2.07 18.50
C LEU A 788 -11.29 0.66 17.98
N GLU A 789 -11.25 -0.30 18.87
CA GLU A 789 -11.54 -1.68 18.58
C GLU A 789 -12.81 -2.11 19.31
N THR A 790 -13.65 -2.88 18.61
CA THR A 790 -14.87 -3.42 19.21
C THR A 790 -14.49 -4.63 20.04
N ALA A 791 -14.78 -4.58 21.35
CA ALA A 791 -14.75 -5.77 22.17
C ALA A 791 -15.88 -6.69 21.70
N ASN A 792 -15.52 -7.86 21.15
CA ASN A 792 -16.50 -8.86 20.74
C ASN A 792 -17.23 -9.42 21.98
N THR A 793 -18.33 -8.81 22.35
CA THR A 793 -19.22 -9.29 23.37
C THR A 793 -20.27 -10.21 22.76
N THR A 794 -19.97 -11.48 22.61
CA THR A 794 -21.01 -12.50 22.65
C THR A 794 -21.41 -12.76 24.09
N THR A 795 -21.87 -11.73 24.80
CA THR A 795 -22.55 -11.96 26.05
C THR A 795 -24.03 -12.14 25.73
N SER A 796 -24.62 -13.16 26.33
CA SER A 796 -26.07 -13.43 26.46
C SER A 796 -26.94 -12.25 26.91
N ALA A 797 -26.37 -11.04 27.03
CA ALA A 797 -27.04 -9.83 27.47
C ALA A 797 -27.28 -8.77 26.38
N GLY A 798 -27.01 -9.06 25.11
CA GLY A 798 -27.39 -8.18 23.99
C GLY A 798 -26.78 -6.77 24.01
N LYS A 799 -25.68 -6.54 24.69
CA LYS A 799 -24.95 -5.28 24.59
C LYS A 799 -24.15 -5.28 23.29
N ALA A 800 -24.43 -4.29 22.44
CA ALA A 800 -23.55 -3.96 21.33
C ALA A 800 -22.11 -3.82 21.84
N GLY A 801 -21.13 -4.31 21.06
CA GLY A 801 -19.75 -4.30 21.48
C GLY A 801 -19.28 -2.92 21.92
N GLU A 802 -18.65 -2.83 23.08
CA GLU A 802 -18.05 -1.60 23.56
C GLU A 802 -16.84 -1.22 22.72
N LEU A 803 -16.76 0.04 22.28
CA LEU A 803 -15.59 0.55 21.58
C LEU A 803 -14.50 0.93 22.59
N ILE A 804 -13.38 0.24 22.54
CA ILE A 804 -12.24 0.41 23.46
C ILE A 804 -11.09 1.10 22.72
N LYS A 805 -10.52 2.15 23.34
CA LYS A 805 -9.35 2.85 22.82
C LYS A 805 -8.09 1.97 22.99
N VAL A 806 -7.42 1.66 21.90
CA VAL A 806 -6.13 0.96 21.85
C VAL A 806 -5.03 1.93 21.41
N PRO A 807 -4.17 2.41 22.32
CA PRO A 807 -3.13 3.39 22.00
C PRO A 807 -1.79 2.74 21.62
N VAL A 808 -1.06 3.39 20.72
CA VAL A 808 0.39 3.28 20.57
C VAL A 808 1.00 4.56 21.12
N LYS A 809 1.69 4.48 22.26
CA LYS A 809 2.29 5.64 22.93
C LYS A 809 3.39 6.26 22.06
N ALA A 810 3.61 7.56 22.27
CA ALA A 810 4.69 8.30 21.64
C ALA A 810 6.05 7.59 21.85
N SER A 811 6.88 7.58 20.82
CA SER A 811 8.13 6.83 20.84
C SER A 811 9.24 7.54 20.06
N PHE A 812 10.46 7.40 20.56
CA PHE A 812 11.68 7.70 19.84
C PHE A 812 12.29 6.41 19.30
N LEU A 813 12.81 6.45 18.07
CA LEU A 813 13.53 5.36 17.43
C LEU A 813 14.86 5.90 16.90
N THR A 814 15.95 5.25 17.33
CA THR A 814 17.29 5.55 16.88
C THR A 814 17.74 4.55 15.83
N ASP A 815 18.24 5.03 14.70
CA ASP A 815 18.88 4.21 13.67
C ASP A 815 20.35 4.65 13.52
N MET A 816 21.24 3.68 13.24
CA MET A 816 22.65 3.96 13.08
C MET A 816 23.26 3.10 11.98
N GLU A 817 24.11 3.70 11.15
CA GLU A 817 24.98 2.99 10.22
C GLU A 817 26.42 3.51 10.34
N VAL A 818 27.38 2.60 10.36
CA VAL A 818 28.81 2.89 10.26
C VAL A 818 29.34 2.25 8.99
N GLY A 819 29.90 3.06 8.09
CA GLY A 819 30.51 2.62 6.85
C GLY A 819 32.01 2.86 6.83
N TYR A 820 32.78 1.95 6.24
CA TYR A 820 34.21 2.06 6.07
C TYR A 820 34.63 1.72 4.64
N GLN A 821 35.38 2.64 4.01
CA GLN A 821 35.94 2.47 2.67
C GLN A 821 37.22 1.63 2.78
N VAL A 822 37.10 0.31 2.56
CA VAL A 822 38.23 -0.64 2.71
C VAL A 822 39.26 -0.43 1.59
N ALA A 823 38.77 -0.21 0.39
CA ALA A 823 39.54 0.12 -0.79
C ALA A 823 38.73 1.08 -1.67
N THR A 824 39.31 1.79 -2.60
CA THR A 824 38.61 2.75 -3.47
C THR A 824 37.29 2.20 -4.03
N PRO A 825 37.21 0.94 -4.56
CA PRO A 825 35.95 0.42 -5.07
C PRO A 825 35.07 -0.26 -4.02
N ILE A 826 35.50 -0.46 -2.75
CA ILE A 826 34.83 -1.35 -1.79
C ILE A 826 34.49 -0.60 -0.51
N LYS A 827 33.20 -0.45 -0.21
CA LYS A 827 32.67 0.05 1.06
C LYS A 827 31.94 -1.07 1.80
N ILE A 828 32.22 -1.22 3.09
CA ILE A 828 31.49 -2.13 3.99
C ILE A 828 30.74 -1.28 5.01
N SER A 829 29.47 -1.60 5.25
CA SER A 829 28.65 -0.91 6.24
C SER A 829 28.01 -1.92 7.19
N PHE A 830 27.90 -1.53 8.47
CA PHE A 830 27.11 -2.23 9.50
C PHE A 830 26.12 -1.24 10.06
N GLY A 831 24.87 -1.68 10.19
CA GLY A 831 23.83 -0.79 10.67
C GLY A 831 22.74 -1.53 11.45
N ALA A 832 21.94 -0.72 12.14
CA ALA A 832 20.75 -1.14 12.81
C ALA A 832 19.64 -0.08 12.66
N THR A 833 18.45 -0.51 12.30
CA THR A 833 17.25 0.30 12.43
C THR A 833 16.57 -0.04 13.75
N ASN A 834 16.02 0.96 14.45
CA ASN A 834 15.50 0.80 15.80
C ASN A 834 16.54 0.12 16.72
N LEU A 835 17.72 0.72 16.82
CA LEU A 835 18.92 0.24 17.50
C LEU A 835 18.65 -0.27 18.93
N PHE A 836 17.71 0.36 19.65
CA PHE A 836 17.35 0.01 21.03
C PHE A 836 16.20 -0.98 21.13
N ASN A 837 15.82 -1.65 20.02
CA ASN A 837 14.78 -2.69 19.97
C ASN A 837 13.44 -2.27 20.59
N LYS A 838 12.99 -1.05 20.27
CA LYS A 838 11.76 -0.49 20.80
C LYS A 838 10.54 -1.14 20.14
N TYR A 839 9.59 -1.58 20.96
CA TYR A 839 8.30 -2.11 20.52
C TYR A 839 7.16 -1.13 20.79
N PRO A 840 6.03 -1.23 20.07
CA PRO A 840 4.79 -0.51 20.40
C PRO A 840 4.28 -0.90 21.80
N THR A 841 3.32 -0.14 22.32
CA THR A 841 2.59 -0.49 23.54
C THR A 841 1.92 -1.86 23.37
N GLU A 842 2.12 -2.78 24.28
CA GLU A 842 1.51 -4.12 24.19
C GLU A 842 -0.01 -4.06 24.35
N ARG A 843 -0.75 -4.71 23.46
CA ARG A 843 -2.22 -4.87 23.58
C ARG A 843 -2.62 -5.64 24.84
N SER A 844 -1.80 -6.58 25.29
CA SER A 844 -2.04 -7.35 26.51
C SER A 844 -2.18 -6.48 27.76
N LYS A 845 -1.64 -5.25 27.74
CA LYS A 845 -1.78 -4.25 28.80
C LYS A 845 -2.89 -3.21 28.49
N SER A 846 -3.59 -3.35 27.38
CA SER A 846 -4.71 -2.48 27.01
C SER A 846 -6.02 -2.94 27.67
N ALA A 847 -6.99 -2.01 27.77
CA ALA A 847 -8.32 -2.32 28.29
C ALA A 847 -9.03 -3.41 27.48
N ILE A 848 -8.79 -3.49 26.16
CA ILE A 848 -9.40 -4.53 25.32
C ILE A 848 -8.90 -5.93 25.67
N ARG A 849 -7.62 -6.10 25.94
CA ARG A 849 -7.05 -7.40 26.32
C ARG A 849 -7.53 -7.84 27.70
N GLN A 850 -7.66 -6.90 28.63
CA GLN A 850 -8.22 -7.18 29.93
C GLN A 850 -9.69 -7.57 29.81
N PHE A 851 -10.46 -6.86 28.99
CA PHE A 851 -11.86 -7.16 28.74
C PHE A 851 -12.05 -8.54 28.08
N GLU A 852 -11.25 -8.88 27.07
CA GLU A 852 -11.27 -10.19 26.41
C GLU A 852 -10.97 -11.32 27.41
N LYS A 853 -10.02 -11.09 28.31
CA LYS A 853 -9.64 -12.05 29.37
C LYS A 853 -10.74 -12.22 30.41
N ASP A 854 -11.31 -11.12 30.91
CA ASP A 854 -12.31 -11.13 31.99
C ASP A 854 -13.66 -11.72 31.51
N ASN A 855 -13.95 -11.61 30.22
CA ASN A 855 -15.17 -12.16 29.61
C ASN A 855 -14.97 -13.53 28.96
N ASN A 856 -13.79 -14.18 29.18
CA ASN A 856 -13.43 -15.45 28.55
C ASN A 856 -13.63 -15.45 27.02
N GLN A 857 -13.50 -14.26 26.41
CA GLN A 857 -13.59 -14.10 24.98
C GLN A 857 -12.29 -14.59 24.34
N ARG A 858 -12.43 -15.56 23.49
CA ARG A 858 -11.33 -16.16 22.76
C ARG A 858 -11.10 -15.29 21.53
N GLY A 859 -10.25 -14.25 21.68
CA GLY A 859 -9.79 -13.51 20.53
C GLY A 859 -9.09 -14.43 19.56
N TYR A 860 -9.53 -14.48 18.30
CA TYR A 860 -8.82 -15.22 17.26
C TYR A 860 -7.50 -14.55 16.91
N SER A 861 -7.39 -13.26 17.05
CA SER A 861 -6.15 -12.52 16.90
C SER A 861 -5.36 -12.56 18.20
N SER A 862 -4.28 -13.33 18.22
CA SER A 862 -3.31 -13.33 19.33
C SER A 862 -2.30 -12.20 19.11
N ASP A 863 -2.75 -10.99 18.81
CA ASP A 863 -1.83 -9.88 18.55
C ASP A 863 -1.29 -9.35 19.86
N LYS A 864 0.02 -9.36 19.97
CA LYS A 864 0.71 -8.76 21.10
C LYS A 864 0.73 -7.23 21.02
N TYR A 865 0.81 -6.69 19.80
CA TYR A 865 0.96 -5.27 19.50
C TYR A 865 -0.17 -4.76 18.61
N PRO A 866 -0.54 -3.46 18.71
CA PRO A 866 -1.44 -2.84 17.74
C PRO A 866 -0.84 -2.86 16.33
N LEU A 867 -1.57 -3.44 15.36
CA LEU A 867 -1.08 -3.68 14.00
C LEU A 867 -0.97 -2.39 13.17
N PHE A 868 -1.65 -1.32 13.59
CA PHE A 868 -1.58 0.02 12.99
C PHE A 868 -0.40 0.88 13.50
N SER A 869 0.56 0.28 14.22
CA SER A 869 1.73 1.00 14.72
C SER A 869 2.49 1.72 13.58
N PRO A 870 2.76 3.04 13.69
CA PRO A 870 3.40 3.81 12.62
C PRO A 870 4.88 3.47 12.42
N PHE A 871 5.47 2.71 13.33
CA PHE A 871 6.88 2.27 13.27
C PHE A 871 7.04 0.73 13.31
N GLY A 872 5.95 0.01 13.02
CA GLY A 872 5.95 -1.45 12.93
C GLY A 872 5.85 -2.17 14.26
N ILE A 873 5.88 -3.52 14.18
CA ILE A 873 5.71 -4.44 15.31
C ILE A 873 6.90 -5.39 15.49
N ASN A 874 7.92 -5.30 14.63
CA ASN A 874 9.01 -6.28 14.57
C ASN A 874 10.21 -5.97 15.47
N GLY A 875 10.26 -4.76 16.08
CA GLY A 875 11.41 -4.33 16.89
C GLY A 875 12.61 -3.90 16.04
N GLY A 876 13.80 -4.06 16.58
CA GLY A 876 15.07 -3.68 15.95
C GLY A 876 15.51 -4.67 14.88
N TYR A 877 16.17 -4.14 13.84
CA TYR A 877 16.74 -4.92 12.74
C TYR A 877 18.20 -4.52 12.52
N TYR A 878 19.11 -5.50 12.44
CA TYR A 878 20.52 -5.26 12.14
C TYR A 878 20.90 -5.84 10.78
N TYR A 879 21.87 -5.22 10.13
CA TYR A 879 22.33 -5.63 8.80
C TYR A 879 23.81 -5.35 8.57
N ALA A 880 24.36 -6.05 7.59
CA ALA A 880 25.65 -5.76 6.98
C ALA A 880 25.45 -5.54 5.48
N ARG A 881 26.18 -4.61 4.90
CA ARG A 881 26.15 -4.28 3.48
C ARG A 881 27.56 -4.16 2.93
N ILE A 882 27.76 -4.70 1.73
CA ILE A 882 28.97 -4.51 0.92
C ILE A 882 28.53 -3.82 -0.35
N ASN A 883 29.18 -2.72 -0.69
CA ASN A 883 29.01 -2.02 -1.96
C ASN A 883 30.34 -2.01 -2.68
N VAL A 884 30.33 -2.37 -3.96
CA VAL A 884 31.48 -2.34 -4.87
C VAL A 884 31.12 -1.47 -6.05
N THR A 885 31.93 -0.43 -6.33
CA THR A 885 31.78 0.46 -7.51
C THR A 885 32.92 0.24 -8.49
N PHE A 886 32.69 0.38 -9.79
CA PHE A 886 33.70 0.15 -10.86
C PHE A 886 33.44 1.03 -12.07
#